data_990bf67bea526dfff0d673360ad3a626
#
_entry.id   990bf67bea526dfff0d673360ad3a626
#
_cell.length_a   1.000
_cell.length_b   1.000
_cell.length_c   1.000
_cell.angle_alpha   90.00
_cell.angle_beta   90.00
_cell.angle_gamma   90.00
#
_symmetry.space_group_name_H-M   'P 1'
#
loop_
_entity.id
_entity.type
_entity.pdbx_description
1 polymer ?
#
loop_
_entity_poly.entity_id
_entity_poly.type
_entity_poly.pdbx_seq_one_letter_code
_entity_poly.pdbx_strand_id
1 'polypeptide(L)'
;MVRSFFIAVFIFTYSALCHSQTRPDETLINYTAYHKPLRIVLKDLSKISDVNIIYSESRIPADSLINISVTKEKLGDVLHLILKVHSLTYEIVGDQLVLARRPKDNQGNSKTIYGYIRDKISGELLVGANVFVTNGSRGTNSNEYGFYSFKINQKLERIHFSYLGYKSEILEMYIQKDTFINIYLQPDGLLNEIIVLDDLLEEEYENTASQQNLHIDKILSSNHLAGEADLFRYLGGLAGVSTGADGIGGLNVRGGSSDQNLVLLDGVPVYNTGHAMGIFSIFNSSAIKSASFYKGGIPARYSGRLSSVIDVHTKDGNFNKFGGEVSLSTIAAKATLEGPIVKYKSSYIVSFRRTFIDVWIKEITKFQNRERQRQGLANYYFQDFNAKLNFNIGKKTRLLLYTFQSKDDFFNNSSSIDGDILQEKNDQNLNWGNKIYSLRLNSQLDKSLFSRTSAYQTSYNFESYRKNLSTFEDEPGGVETFFDASLYETAVNEIGVKQDFDWLPNNKHTLKFGLGFIKRNFDPRVTNVSQDDFGSPSELIDVNAIKGLNPKASVSGSEWNVYVEDEISLGEGLRINGGLNFATILTQNKKQYTSLQPRLALLAGGENLYFKFGISKMQQYLHLLTNNGLGLPTDIFVPTNDVLPPQRSWIFNTSFGYRTNDGYRFGMEVYYKRLDDISSFKEGGGIDINQNINWENGVPIGTGNAYGLETFFEKVTGKTLFSLNYSYSLSDRTFPNINNGQTFPFGFNRDHNVKFSVTYRLSQFSEFLVNWSYSSGNYYSQPSGISVPISGQPVFVYLEKNNATFPDFHRLDFGFSFYNVYKWGRAKFFLGLYNAYNRNNPFYSELVRTNNNTGKYELRNYSLLPLLPTISYSISF
;
A
#
# COMPACT_ATOMS: atom_id res chain seq x y z
N MET A 1 -12.35 -34.50 6.97
CA MET A 1 -10.96 -34.38 6.49
C MET A 1 -10.20 -33.15 7.01
N VAL A 2 -10.84 -31.99 7.18
CA VAL A 2 -10.14 -30.76 7.64
C VAL A 2 -9.71 -30.80 9.12
N ARG A 3 -10.47 -31.46 10.01
CA ARG A 3 -10.09 -31.59 11.43
C ARG A 3 -8.86 -32.48 11.70
N SER A 4 -8.62 -33.47 10.84
CA SER A 4 -7.47 -34.38 10.99
C SER A 4 -6.16 -33.78 10.47
N PHE A 5 -6.21 -32.80 9.59
CA PHE A 5 -5.02 -32.13 9.04
C PHE A 5 -4.40 -31.17 10.03
N PHE A 6 -5.22 -30.44 10.80
CA PHE A 6 -4.71 -29.50 11.82
C PHE A 6 -4.04 -30.22 13.01
N ILE A 7 -4.52 -31.41 13.38
CA ILE A 7 -3.90 -32.21 14.46
C ILE A 7 -2.56 -32.80 13.99
N ALA A 8 -2.45 -33.21 12.73
CA ALA A 8 -1.20 -33.75 12.18
C ALA A 8 -0.10 -32.70 12.02
N VAL A 9 -0.42 -31.46 11.67
CA VAL A 9 0.55 -30.35 11.59
C VAL A 9 1.03 -29.95 13.00
N PHE A 10 0.17 -30.00 14.02
CA PHE A 10 0.53 -29.68 15.39
C PHE A 10 1.40 -30.79 16.04
N ILE A 11 1.21 -32.05 15.66
CA ILE A 11 2.02 -33.18 16.17
C ILE A 11 3.39 -33.25 15.47
N PHE A 12 3.48 -32.85 14.18
CA PHE A 12 4.75 -32.84 13.43
C PHE A 12 5.69 -31.69 13.85
N THR A 13 5.12 -30.56 14.31
CA THR A 13 5.92 -29.45 14.85
C THR A 13 6.44 -29.73 16.27
N TYR A 14 5.77 -30.62 17.01
CA TYR A 14 6.21 -30.96 18.37
C TYR A 14 7.30 -32.05 18.40
N SER A 15 7.42 -32.87 17.37
CA SER A 15 8.45 -33.93 17.30
C SER A 15 9.82 -33.49 16.73
N ALA A 16 9.89 -32.31 16.08
CA ALA A 16 11.14 -31.78 15.53
C ALA A 16 11.95 -30.89 16.51
N LEU A 17 11.42 -30.65 17.72
CA LEU A 17 12.03 -29.76 18.74
C LEU A 17 12.69 -30.48 19.93
N CYS A 18 12.87 -31.78 19.87
CA CYS A 18 13.53 -32.52 20.94
C CYS A 18 14.93 -33.00 20.55
N HIS A 19 15.85 -32.07 20.34
CA HIS A 19 17.26 -32.24 20.73
C HIS A 19 17.64 -31.03 21.57
N SER A 20 17.11 -30.99 22.77
CA SER A 20 17.47 -30.05 23.80
C SER A 20 18.88 -30.47 24.34
N GLN A 21 19.90 -29.74 23.97
CA GLN A 21 21.05 -29.62 24.88
C GLN A 21 20.50 -29.02 26.17
N THR A 22 20.51 -29.80 27.26
CA THR A 22 20.14 -29.34 28.59
C THR A 22 21.03 -28.17 28.94
N ARG A 23 20.48 -27.01 29.20
CA ARG A 23 21.24 -25.84 29.65
C ARG A 23 22.03 -26.19 30.90
N PRO A 24 23.28 -25.74 31.04
CA PRO A 24 24.13 -26.03 32.21
C PRO A 24 23.45 -25.68 33.55
N ASP A 25 22.64 -24.66 33.61
CA ASP A 25 21.90 -24.17 34.76
C ASP A 25 20.64 -24.97 35.12
N GLU A 26 20.17 -25.86 34.24
CA GLU A 26 19.01 -26.73 34.49
C GLU A 26 19.35 -28.06 35.18
N THR A 27 20.62 -28.34 35.45
CA THR A 27 21.04 -29.53 36.14
C THR A 27 20.49 -29.57 37.56
N LEU A 28 19.77 -30.66 37.88
CA LEU A 28 19.19 -30.86 39.22
C LEU A 28 20.28 -31.30 40.21
N ILE A 29 20.36 -30.63 41.36
CA ILE A 29 21.35 -30.90 42.37
C ILE A 29 20.72 -31.11 43.77
N ASN A 30 21.42 -31.89 44.61
CA ASN A 30 21.19 -32.00 46.03
C ASN A 30 22.44 -31.47 46.75
N TYR A 31 22.29 -30.43 47.53
CA TYR A 31 23.44 -29.83 48.18
C TYR A 31 23.08 -29.20 49.52
N THR A 32 23.93 -29.43 50.51
CA THR A 32 23.81 -28.84 51.86
C THR A 32 25.15 -28.26 52.29
N ALA A 33 25.15 -27.03 52.70
CA ALA A 33 26.32 -26.35 53.27
C ALA A 33 25.91 -25.52 54.49
N TYR A 34 26.68 -25.65 55.57
CA TYR A 34 26.55 -24.84 56.77
C TYR A 34 27.91 -24.17 57.08
N HIS A 35 27.90 -22.84 57.19
CA HIS A 35 29.08 -22.02 57.45
C HIS A 35 30.27 -22.33 56.53
N LYS A 36 30.01 -22.63 55.25
CA LYS A 36 31.05 -22.84 54.24
C LYS A 36 31.38 -21.56 53.47
N PRO A 37 32.66 -21.23 53.25
CA PRO A 37 33.06 -20.11 52.39
C PRO A 37 32.48 -20.25 50.97
N LEU A 38 32.04 -19.13 50.36
CA LEU A 38 31.46 -19.11 49.03
C LEU A 38 32.33 -19.80 47.98
N ARG A 39 33.65 -19.61 47.99
CA ARG A 39 34.57 -20.27 47.07
C ARG A 39 34.49 -21.80 47.13
N ILE A 40 34.28 -22.37 48.35
CA ILE A 40 34.16 -23.82 48.54
C ILE A 40 32.79 -24.28 48.03
N VAL A 41 31.73 -23.52 48.32
CA VAL A 41 30.37 -23.82 47.82
C VAL A 41 30.34 -23.83 46.30
N LEU A 42 30.93 -22.84 45.65
CA LEU A 42 30.97 -22.78 44.17
C LEU A 42 31.77 -23.95 43.57
N LYS A 43 32.85 -24.33 44.21
CA LYS A 43 33.65 -25.48 43.78
C LYS A 43 32.91 -26.81 43.96
N ASP A 44 32.19 -26.97 45.09
CA ASP A 44 31.36 -28.14 45.36
C ASP A 44 30.19 -28.23 44.34
N LEU A 45 29.51 -27.12 44.09
CA LEU A 45 28.42 -27.06 43.12
C LEU A 45 28.91 -27.40 41.70
N SER A 46 30.04 -26.86 41.27
CA SER A 46 30.67 -27.20 40.00
C SER A 46 30.97 -28.71 39.89
N LYS A 47 31.48 -29.31 40.96
CA LYS A 47 31.82 -30.74 40.99
C LYS A 47 30.59 -31.66 41.00
N ILE A 48 29.50 -31.28 41.70
CA ILE A 48 28.28 -32.06 41.83
C ILE A 48 27.44 -31.99 40.56
N SER A 49 27.41 -30.84 39.89
CA SER A 49 26.65 -30.61 38.66
C SER A 49 27.37 -31.01 37.40
N ASP A 50 28.65 -31.28 37.46
CA ASP A 50 29.57 -31.45 36.31
C ASP A 50 29.57 -30.23 35.35
N VAL A 51 29.24 -29.05 35.90
CA VAL A 51 29.18 -27.78 35.17
C VAL A 51 30.34 -26.89 35.60
N ASN A 52 31.10 -26.38 34.67
CA ASN A 52 32.24 -25.53 34.99
C ASN A 52 31.75 -24.10 35.38
N ILE A 53 32.00 -23.73 36.67
CA ILE A 53 31.64 -22.42 37.21
C ILE A 53 32.94 -21.56 37.27
N ILE A 54 33.03 -20.56 36.41
CA ILE A 54 34.18 -19.68 36.26
C ILE A 54 33.97 -18.38 37.06
N TYR A 55 34.94 -18.03 37.86
CA TYR A 55 34.95 -16.77 38.61
C TYR A 55 36.37 -16.31 38.94
N SER A 56 36.53 -15.02 39.24
CA SER A 56 37.77 -14.45 39.74
C SER A 56 37.66 -14.23 41.25
N GLU A 57 38.53 -14.88 42.06
CA GLU A 57 38.50 -14.75 43.51
C GLU A 57 38.67 -13.31 44.00
N SER A 58 39.40 -12.47 43.27
CA SER A 58 39.53 -11.03 43.57
C SER A 58 38.28 -10.21 43.31
N ARG A 59 37.30 -10.76 42.58
CA ARG A 59 36.08 -10.04 42.20
C ARG A 59 34.82 -10.50 42.93
N ILE A 60 34.91 -11.59 43.71
CA ILE A 60 33.80 -12.12 44.48
C ILE A 60 34.16 -12.09 45.99
N PRO A 61 33.18 -12.03 46.90
CA PRO A 61 33.45 -12.19 48.34
C PRO A 61 33.68 -13.66 48.70
N ALA A 62 34.79 -14.20 48.27
CA ALA A 62 35.15 -15.64 48.30
C ALA A 62 35.04 -16.29 49.66
N ASP A 63 35.30 -15.54 50.75
CA ASP A 63 35.29 -16.02 52.16
C ASP A 63 33.93 -15.81 52.85
N SER A 64 32.91 -15.27 52.17
CA SER A 64 31.56 -15.15 52.75
C SER A 64 30.99 -16.52 53.09
N LEU A 65 30.49 -16.67 54.31
CA LEU A 65 29.92 -17.91 54.82
C LEU A 65 28.50 -18.14 54.29
N ILE A 66 28.27 -19.27 53.65
CA ILE A 66 26.99 -19.65 53.03
C ILE A 66 26.33 -20.76 53.86
N ASN A 67 25.01 -20.57 54.09
CA ASN A 67 24.14 -21.58 54.66
C ASN A 67 23.03 -21.87 53.66
N ILE A 68 22.99 -23.08 53.12
CA ILE A 68 22.01 -23.51 52.15
C ILE A 68 21.75 -25.03 52.26
N SER A 69 20.50 -25.44 52.12
CA SER A 69 20.08 -26.83 51.98
C SER A 69 19.03 -26.96 50.92
N VAL A 70 19.31 -27.68 49.84
CA VAL A 70 18.45 -27.87 48.68
C VAL A 70 18.41 -29.34 48.27
N THR A 71 17.23 -29.80 47.81
CA THR A 71 17.01 -31.16 47.36
C THR A 71 16.26 -31.13 46.03
N LYS A 72 16.83 -31.69 44.97
CA LYS A 72 16.30 -31.69 43.59
C LYS A 72 15.94 -30.29 43.04
N GLU A 73 16.80 -29.32 43.34
CA GLU A 73 16.67 -27.96 42.77
C GLU A 73 17.59 -27.77 41.58
N LYS A 74 17.22 -26.88 40.65
CA LYS A 74 18.04 -26.52 39.49
C LYS A 74 19.29 -25.74 39.97
N LEU A 75 20.46 -26.07 39.40
CA LEU A 75 21.71 -25.34 39.66
C LEU A 75 21.57 -23.83 39.54
N GLY A 76 20.83 -23.36 38.47
CA GLY A 76 20.58 -21.95 38.26
C GLY A 76 19.82 -21.29 39.42
N ASP A 77 18.82 -21.94 39.98
CA ASP A 77 18.01 -21.42 41.10
C ASP A 77 18.85 -21.36 42.37
N VAL A 78 19.65 -22.40 42.61
CA VAL A 78 20.60 -22.46 43.76
C VAL A 78 21.66 -21.35 43.65
N LEU A 79 22.26 -21.17 42.47
CA LEU A 79 23.19 -20.08 42.22
C LEU A 79 22.53 -18.72 42.38
N HIS A 80 21.29 -18.55 41.89
CA HIS A 80 20.56 -17.31 42.04
C HIS A 80 20.35 -16.93 43.51
N LEU A 81 19.98 -17.89 44.36
CA LEU A 81 19.80 -17.69 45.80
C LEU A 81 21.11 -17.28 46.49
N ILE A 82 22.22 -17.95 46.19
CA ILE A 82 23.53 -17.70 46.82
C ILE A 82 24.11 -16.35 46.32
N LEU A 83 24.03 -16.10 45.01
CA LEU A 83 24.70 -14.95 44.40
C LEU A 83 23.92 -13.64 44.62
N LYS A 84 22.59 -13.69 44.77
CA LYS A 84 21.72 -12.53 45.00
C LYS A 84 22.10 -11.72 46.21
N VAL A 85 22.48 -12.39 47.32
CA VAL A 85 22.88 -11.76 48.58
C VAL A 85 24.20 -10.97 48.40
N HIS A 86 25.04 -11.37 47.45
CA HIS A 86 26.36 -10.77 47.22
C HIS A 86 26.38 -9.83 46.02
N SER A 87 25.21 -9.44 45.46
CA SER A 87 25.12 -8.62 44.24
C SER A 87 25.89 -9.22 43.05
N LEU A 88 25.89 -10.54 42.95
CA LEU A 88 26.48 -11.32 41.86
C LEU A 88 25.37 -11.93 40.99
N THR A 89 25.72 -12.22 39.74
CA THR A 89 24.93 -12.97 38.78
C THR A 89 25.82 -13.93 38.01
N TYR A 90 25.25 -14.78 37.18
CA TYR A 90 26.01 -15.60 36.26
C TYR A 90 25.49 -15.43 34.83
N GLU A 91 26.36 -15.67 33.85
CA GLU A 91 26.02 -15.78 32.43
C GLU A 91 26.45 -17.15 31.93
N ILE A 92 25.64 -17.69 30.96
CA ILE A 92 25.96 -18.97 30.34
C ILE A 92 26.82 -18.67 29.11
N VAL A 93 28.05 -19.21 29.07
CA VAL A 93 28.96 -19.05 27.93
C VAL A 93 29.36 -20.46 27.44
N GLY A 94 28.70 -20.96 26.43
CA GLY A 94 28.81 -22.37 26.03
C GLY A 94 28.31 -23.30 27.13
N ASP A 95 29.14 -24.27 27.57
CA ASP A 95 28.80 -25.22 28.62
C ASP A 95 29.26 -24.76 30.04
N GLN A 96 29.55 -23.48 30.19
CA GLN A 96 30.14 -22.90 31.41
C GLN A 96 29.25 -21.81 31.98
N LEU A 97 29.29 -21.64 33.31
CA LEU A 97 28.65 -20.55 34.03
C LEU A 97 29.71 -19.56 34.50
N VAL A 98 29.67 -18.35 33.96
CA VAL A 98 30.65 -17.30 34.32
C VAL A 98 30.01 -16.34 35.32
N LEU A 99 30.60 -16.21 36.52
CA LEU A 99 30.10 -15.29 37.54
C LEU A 99 30.52 -13.86 37.22
N ALA A 100 29.54 -12.96 37.25
CA ALA A 100 29.72 -11.53 37.06
C ALA A 100 29.12 -10.74 38.24
N ARG A 101 29.61 -9.56 38.50
CA ARG A 101 28.90 -8.66 39.41
C ARG A 101 27.58 -8.25 38.77
N ARG A 102 26.50 -8.35 39.51
CA ARG A 102 25.21 -7.84 39.11
C ARG A 102 25.39 -6.34 38.83
N PRO A 103 25.11 -5.87 37.64
CA PRO A 103 25.10 -4.43 37.41
C PRO A 103 24.14 -3.81 38.44
N LYS A 104 24.58 -2.82 39.18
CA LYS A 104 23.65 -2.05 40.00
C LYS A 104 22.60 -1.51 39.06
N ASP A 105 21.34 -1.90 39.24
CA ASP A 105 20.21 -1.32 38.55
C ASP A 105 20.15 0.17 38.93
N ASN A 106 20.93 0.98 38.23
CA ASN A 106 20.84 2.43 38.30
C ASN A 106 19.61 2.86 37.52
N GLN A 107 18.41 2.51 37.99
CA GLN A 107 17.13 3.02 37.43
C GLN A 107 17.00 4.55 37.51
N GLY A 108 17.98 5.25 38.11
CA GLY A 108 17.99 6.71 38.30
C GLY A 108 18.78 7.53 37.27
N ASN A 109 19.60 6.92 36.40
CA ASN A 109 20.59 7.67 35.59
C ASN A 109 20.57 7.38 34.09
N SER A 110 19.45 6.93 33.52
CA SER A 110 19.32 6.85 32.07
C SER A 110 19.18 8.26 31.47
N LYS A 111 19.84 8.50 30.33
CA LYS A 111 19.79 9.75 29.57
C LYS A 111 19.20 9.47 28.19
N THR A 112 18.62 10.46 27.56
CA THR A 112 17.99 10.32 26.25
C THR A 112 18.84 10.99 25.19
N ILE A 113 19.17 10.26 24.13
CA ILE A 113 19.61 10.83 22.87
C ILE A 113 18.40 10.96 21.94
N TYR A 114 18.30 12.06 21.26
CA TYR A 114 17.18 12.34 20.39
C TYR A 114 17.58 13.34 19.31
N GLY A 115 16.87 13.33 18.19
CA GLY A 115 17.18 14.21 17.08
C GLY A 115 16.59 13.68 15.77
N TYR A 116 17.21 14.02 14.68
CA TYR A 116 16.76 13.61 13.34
C TYR A 116 17.87 12.86 12.61
N ILE A 117 17.47 11.81 11.86
CA ILE A 117 18.35 11.12 10.92
C ILE A 117 18.10 11.68 9.53
N ARG A 118 19.17 12.07 8.84
CA ARG A 118 19.12 12.79 7.58
C ARG A 118 20.07 12.20 6.54
N ASP A 119 19.69 12.34 5.29
CA ASP A 119 20.59 12.15 4.15
C ASP A 119 21.67 13.25 4.17
N LYS A 120 22.94 12.86 4.05
CA LYS A 120 24.07 13.79 4.08
C LYS A 120 24.17 14.66 2.84
N ILE A 121 23.69 14.18 1.70
CA ILE A 121 23.75 14.88 0.42
C ILE A 121 22.61 15.88 0.28
N SER A 122 21.36 15.41 0.49
CA SER A 122 20.17 16.24 0.30
C SER A 122 19.71 16.98 1.55
N GLY A 123 20.04 16.47 2.75
CA GLY A 123 19.53 16.94 4.03
C GLY A 123 18.12 16.47 4.35
N GLU A 124 17.53 15.63 3.50
CA GLU A 124 16.20 15.03 3.71
C GLU A 124 16.19 14.14 4.96
N LEU A 125 15.01 14.02 5.57
CA LEU A 125 14.80 13.14 6.73
C LEU A 125 14.68 11.68 6.28
N LEU A 126 15.33 10.76 6.99
CA LEU A 126 15.27 9.32 6.74
C LEU A 126 14.23 8.70 7.67
N VAL A 127 13.21 8.07 7.09
CA VAL A 127 12.06 7.46 7.77
C VAL A 127 12.36 5.99 8.04
N GLY A 128 12.18 5.51 9.28
CA GLY A 128 12.42 4.11 9.62
C GLY A 128 13.91 3.74 9.72
N ALA A 129 14.82 4.73 9.84
CA ALA A 129 16.23 4.44 10.04
C ALA A 129 16.46 3.85 11.43
N ASN A 130 17.31 2.82 11.51
CA ASN A 130 17.58 2.06 12.72
C ASN A 130 18.57 2.76 13.63
N VAL A 131 18.33 2.70 14.92
CA VAL A 131 19.21 3.21 15.99
C VAL A 131 19.34 2.14 17.06
N PHE A 132 20.51 1.52 17.21
CA PHE A 132 20.70 0.43 18.15
C PHE A 132 22.10 0.45 18.80
N VAL A 133 22.23 -0.22 19.94
CA VAL A 133 23.52 -0.36 20.63
C VAL A 133 24.22 -1.63 20.14
N THR A 134 25.56 -1.60 20.06
CA THR A 134 26.42 -2.69 19.51
C THR A 134 26.06 -4.12 19.96
N ASN A 135 25.45 -4.31 21.11
CA ASN A 135 25.08 -5.65 21.60
C ASN A 135 23.66 -6.09 21.18
N GLY A 136 23.00 -5.37 20.25
CA GLY A 136 21.69 -5.73 19.69
C GLY A 136 20.49 -5.66 20.64
N SER A 137 20.73 -5.61 21.94
CA SER A 137 19.68 -5.78 22.97
C SER A 137 18.74 -4.59 23.15
N ARG A 138 19.03 -3.44 22.54
CA ARG A 138 18.23 -2.21 22.67
C ARG A 138 18.34 -1.36 21.42
N GLY A 139 17.23 -0.96 20.87
CA GLY A 139 17.14 -0.12 19.67
C GLY A 139 15.84 0.67 19.60
N THR A 140 15.78 1.56 18.63
CA THR A 140 14.59 2.31 18.20
C THR A 140 14.75 2.66 16.73
N ASN A 141 13.66 3.08 16.08
CA ASN A 141 13.69 3.55 14.71
C ASN A 141 13.30 5.01 14.64
N SER A 142 13.75 5.69 13.60
CA SER A 142 13.22 7.01 13.31
C SER A 142 11.76 6.89 12.86
N ASN A 143 10.90 7.77 13.38
CA ASN A 143 9.49 7.81 13.01
C ASN A 143 9.31 8.26 11.54
N GLU A 144 8.06 8.36 11.08
CA GLU A 144 7.69 8.81 9.73
C GLU A 144 8.25 10.20 9.35
N TYR A 145 8.85 10.89 10.29
CA TYR A 145 9.43 12.24 10.14
C TYR A 145 10.92 12.27 10.45
N GLY A 146 11.58 11.11 10.43
CA GLY A 146 13.00 10.99 10.69
C GLY A 146 13.42 11.34 12.13
N PHE A 147 12.48 11.55 13.05
CA PHE A 147 12.77 11.80 14.45
C PHE A 147 13.01 10.50 15.19
N TYR A 148 14.07 10.45 16.00
CA TYR A 148 14.35 9.35 16.89
C TYR A 148 14.52 9.82 18.33
N SER A 149 14.20 8.93 19.28
CA SER A 149 14.43 9.14 20.70
C SER A 149 14.77 7.80 21.35
N PHE A 150 15.91 7.74 22.02
CA PHE A 150 16.44 6.49 22.55
C PHE A 150 17.07 6.70 23.93
N LYS A 151 16.63 5.93 24.93
CA LYS A 151 17.20 5.97 26.29
C LYS A 151 18.40 5.05 26.43
N ILE A 152 19.49 5.59 26.94
CA ILE A 152 20.72 4.87 27.17
C ILE A 152 21.20 5.05 28.61
N ASN A 153 22.03 4.13 29.11
CA ASN A 153 22.63 4.25 30.42
C ASN A 153 23.80 5.23 30.38
N GLN A 154 24.14 5.78 31.53
CA GLN A 154 25.34 6.64 31.70
C GLN A 154 26.61 5.79 31.65
N LYS A 155 27.04 5.37 30.46
CA LYS A 155 28.32 4.69 30.21
C LYS A 155 28.76 4.99 28.77
N LEU A 156 29.96 4.57 28.43
CA LEU A 156 30.42 4.60 27.06
C LEU A 156 29.60 3.59 26.25
N GLU A 157 28.84 4.05 25.29
CA GLU A 157 28.04 3.21 24.40
C GLU A 157 28.43 3.47 22.95
N ARG A 158 28.43 2.38 22.17
CA ARG A 158 28.54 2.44 20.72
C ARG A 158 27.14 2.32 20.12
N ILE A 159 26.70 3.38 19.46
CA ILE A 159 25.38 3.49 18.90
C ILE A 159 25.52 3.42 17.38
N HIS A 160 24.80 2.51 16.76
CA HIS A 160 24.75 2.31 15.34
C HIS A 160 23.53 3.03 14.78
N PHE A 161 23.71 3.68 13.65
CA PHE A 161 22.68 4.31 12.85
C PHE A 161 22.78 3.71 11.46
N SER A 162 21.72 3.04 11.00
CA SER A 162 21.69 2.40 9.69
C SER A 162 20.41 2.69 8.95
N TYR A 163 20.48 2.68 7.62
CA TYR A 163 19.34 2.84 6.75
C TYR A 163 19.64 2.23 5.39
N LEU A 164 18.64 1.55 4.79
CA LEU A 164 18.81 0.86 3.52
C LEU A 164 19.35 1.78 2.42
N GLY A 165 20.42 1.37 1.75
CA GLY A 165 21.10 2.16 0.71
C GLY A 165 22.04 3.25 1.24
N TYR A 166 22.36 3.23 2.55
CA TYR A 166 23.27 4.17 3.20
C TYR A 166 24.38 3.45 3.95
N LYS A 167 25.53 4.08 4.06
CA LYS A 167 26.62 3.61 4.93
C LYS A 167 26.22 3.81 6.38
N SER A 168 26.32 2.74 7.17
CA SER A 168 26.08 2.80 8.61
C SER A 168 27.06 3.74 9.29
N GLU A 169 26.58 4.52 10.26
CA GLU A 169 27.38 5.45 11.07
C GLU A 169 27.42 4.91 12.50
N ILE A 170 28.60 4.88 13.11
CA ILE A 170 28.80 4.43 14.48
C ILE A 170 29.24 5.61 15.32
N LEU A 171 28.48 5.91 16.35
CA LEU A 171 28.81 6.98 17.30
C LEU A 171 29.19 6.38 18.64
N GLU A 172 30.44 6.57 19.03
CA GLU A 172 30.94 6.16 20.36
C GLU A 172 30.96 7.38 21.27
N MET A 173 30.15 7.38 22.31
CA MET A 173 30.04 8.54 23.19
C MET A 173 29.70 8.19 24.65
N TYR A 174 30.18 9.02 25.57
CA TYR A 174 29.78 9.00 26.97
C TYR A 174 28.72 10.07 27.24
N ILE A 175 27.50 9.66 27.56
CA ILE A 175 26.35 10.57 27.71
C ILE A 175 26.06 10.88 29.16
N GLN A 176 26.25 12.15 29.53
CA GLN A 176 26.02 12.65 30.90
C GLN A 176 24.66 13.38 31.06
N LYS A 177 24.09 13.88 29.96
CA LYS A 177 22.82 14.64 29.93
C LYS A 177 22.03 14.29 28.72
N ASP A 178 20.73 14.58 28.74
CA ASP A 178 19.88 14.45 27.54
C ASP A 178 20.47 15.30 26.41
N THR A 179 20.69 14.66 25.26
CA THR A 179 21.50 15.25 24.18
C THR A 179 20.75 15.20 22.86
N PHE A 180 20.65 16.36 22.22
CA PHE A 180 20.07 16.48 20.87
C PHE A 180 21.18 16.29 19.83
N ILE A 181 21.06 15.30 18.96
CA ILE A 181 22.03 14.97 17.92
C ILE A 181 21.31 14.69 16.60
N ASN A 182 21.67 15.41 15.54
CA ASN A 182 21.28 15.05 14.18
C ASN A 182 22.35 14.16 13.57
N ILE A 183 21.93 13.05 12.99
CA ILE A 183 22.78 12.08 12.30
C ILE A 183 22.61 12.26 10.79
N TYR A 184 23.75 12.25 10.08
CA TYR A 184 23.79 12.42 8.63
C TYR A 184 24.39 11.19 7.99
N LEU A 185 23.54 10.29 7.46
CA LEU A 185 23.99 9.08 6.79
C LEU A 185 24.40 9.41 5.34
N GLN A 186 25.52 8.82 4.93
CA GLN A 186 26.03 8.97 3.57
C GLN A 186 25.36 7.92 2.67
N PRO A 187 24.68 8.31 1.57
CA PRO A 187 24.23 7.34 0.58
C PRO A 187 25.39 6.47 0.11
N ASP A 188 25.18 5.17 0.06
CA ASP A 188 26.20 4.25 -0.47
C ASP A 188 26.17 4.41 -2.00
N GLY A 189 27.07 5.27 -2.49
CA GLY A 189 27.10 5.67 -3.89
C GLY A 189 27.47 4.49 -4.79
N LEU A 190 26.63 4.25 -5.78
CA LEU A 190 26.85 3.34 -6.91
C LEU A 190 26.86 1.85 -6.54
N LEU A 191 25.80 1.13 -6.92
CA LEU A 191 25.76 -0.29 -7.31
C LEU A 191 26.95 -1.16 -6.81
N ASN A 192 27.51 -0.84 -5.68
CA ASN A 192 28.48 -1.70 -5.06
C ASN A 192 27.76 -2.93 -4.51
N GLU A 193 28.31 -4.04 -4.78
CA GLU A 193 27.87 -5.42 -4.56
C GLU A 193 27.56 -5.79 -3.09
N ILE A 194 27.65 -4.80 -2.20
CA ILE A 194 27.37 -4.92 -0.78
C ILE A 194 26.18 -4.02 -0.46
N ILE A 195 24.98 -4.45 -0.83
CA ILE A 195 23.84 -4.20 0.04
C ILE A 195 24.21 -5.01 1.30
N VAL A 196 24.51 -4.32 2.37
CA VAL A 196 24.83 -4.98 3.63
C VAL A 196 23.63 -5.88 3.96
N LEU A 197 23.86 -7.17 3.97
CA LEU A 197 22.82 -8.19 4.16
C LEU A 197 22.02 -7.88 5.43
N ASP A 198 22.68 -7.37 6.46
CA ASP A 198 22.12 -7.00 7.75
C ASP A 198 21.02 -5.92 7.62
N ASP A 199 21.19 -4.87 6.80
CA ASP A 199 20.21 -3.79 6.69
C ASP A 199 18.89 -4.26 6.00
N LEU A 200 18.99 -5.11 4.97
CA LEU A 200 17.82 -5.74 4.35
C LEU A 200 17.12 -6.73 5.26
N LEU A 201 17.88 -7.37 6.12
CA LEU A 201 17.41 -8.39 7.05
C LEU A 201 16.69 -7.77 8.24
N GLU A 202 17.15 -6.62 8.72
CA GLU A 202 16.52 -5.87 9.81
C GLU A 202 15.18 -5.26 9.39
N GLU A 203 15.06 -4.73 8.15
CA GLU A 203 13.84 -4.05 7.67
C GLU A 203 12.60 -4.96 7.71
N GLU A 204 12.75 -6.24 7.40
CA GLU A 204 11.62 -7.17 7.36
C GLU A 204 11.21 -7.65 8.76
N TYR A 205 12.16 -7.71 9.68
CA TYR A 205 11.92 -8.06 11.08
C TYR A 205 11.19 -6.95 11.85
N GLU A 206 11.37 -5.70 11.43
CA GLU A 206 10.79 -4.54 12.09
C GLU A 206 9.33 -4.26 11.70
N ASN A 207 8.89 -4.81 10.57
CA ASN A 207 7.55 -4.57 10.06
C ASN A 207 6.49 -5.31 10.88
N THR A 208 5.38 -4.64 11.15
CA THR A 208 4.17 -5.25 11.74
C THR A 208 3.62 -6.35 10.82
N ALA A 209 2.67 -7.14 11.32
CA ALA A 209 2.05 -8.19 10.52
C ALA A 209 1.55 -7.65 9.17
N SER A 210 1.97 -8.28 8.05
CA SER A 210 1.60 -7.92 6.68
C SER A 210 1.91 -6.48 6.24
N GLN A 211 2.87 -5.81 6.86
CA GLN A 211 3.42 -4.53 6.41
C GLN A 211 4.58 -4.76 5.45
N GLN A 212 4.67 -3.95 4.40
CA GLN A 212 5.81 -3.86 3.50
C GLN A 212 6.20 -2.39 3.31
N ASN A 213 7.44 -2.06 3.63
CA ASN A 213 8.02 -0.76 3.33
C ASN A 213 8.72 -0.82 1.97
N LEU A 214 8.41 0.12 1.10
CA LEU A 214 8.87 0.14 -0.28
C LEU A 214 9.70 1.39 -0.52
N HIS A 215 10.98 1.18 -0.77
CA HIS A 215 11.85 2.24 -1.27
C HIS A 215 11.66 2.43 -2.77
N ILE A 216 11.85 3.65 -3.24
CA ILE A 216 11.69 4.01 -4.65
C ILE A 216 12.54 3.15 -5.58
N ASP A 217 13.73 2.72 -5.16
CA ASP A 217 14.63 1.90 -5.98
C ASP A 217 14.02 0.55 -6.36
N LYS A 218 13.23 -0.07 -5.47
CA LYS A 218 12.48 -1.31 -5.79
C LYS A 218 11.43 -1.06 -6.87
N ILE A 219 10.80 0.11 -6.86
CA ILE A 219 9.80 0.50 -7.87
C ILE A 219 10.49 0.79 -9.20
N LEU A 220 11.61 1.50 -9.19
CA LEU A 220 12.39 1.87 -10.38
C LEU A 220 13.09 0.67 -11.05
N SER A 221 13.34 -0.41 -10.32
CA SER A 221 13.89 -1.67 -10.85
C SER A 221 12.82 -2.67 -11.30
N SER A 222 11.54 -2.35 -11.09
CA SER A 222 10.43 -3.24 -11.45
C SER A 222 10.05 -3.12 -12.94
N ASN A 223 9.00 -3.83 -13.32
CA ASN A 223 8.47 -3.84 -14.68
C ASN A 223 8.00 -2.44 -15.13
N HIS A 224 8.46 -2.01 -16.31
CA HIS A 224 8.07 -0.75 -16.94
C HIS A 224 7.05 -1.00 -18.04
N LEU A 225 5.91 -0.33 -17.98
CA LEU A 225 4.99 -0.27 -19.12
C LEU A 225 5.28 1.00 -19.93
N ALA A 226 5.53 0.83 -21.22
CA ALA A 226 5.85 1.94 -22.13
C ALA A 226 7.01 2.84 -21.62
N GLY A 227 7.94 2.27 -20.84
CA GLY A 227 9.07 2.99 -20.25
C GLY A 227 8.78 3.69 -18.92
N GLU A 228 7.58 3.55 -18.38
CA GLU A 228 7.18 4.14 -17.09
C GLU A 228 7.27 3.13 -15.95
N ALA A 229 8.06 3.45 -14.91
CA ALA A 229 8.04 2.73 -13.64
C ALA A 229 6.85 3.21 -12.80
N ASP A 230 6.04 2.28 -12.31
CA ASP A 230 4.76 2.59 -11.67
C ASP A 230 4.58 1.86 -10.34
N LEU A 231 4.17 2.61 -9.29
CA LEU A 231 3.97 2.07 -7.94
C LEU A 231 2.89 0.99 -7.90
N PHE A 232 1.74 1.23 -8.53
CA PHE A 232 0.62 0.27 -8.48
C PHE A 232 0.90 -0.99 -9.27
N ARG A 233 1.65 -0.88 -10.34
CA ARG A 233 2.13 -2.03 -11.10
C ARG A 233 3.13 -2.86 -10.28
N TYR A 234 3.99 -2.23 -9.51
CA TYR A 234 4.86 -2.91 -8.55
C TYR A 234 4.02 -3.61 -7.46
N LEU A 235 3.10 -2.89 -6.81
CA LEU A 235 2.20 -3.47 -5.79
C LEU A 235 1.37 -4.61 -6.35
N GLY A 236 0.86 -4.47 -7.57
CA GLY A 236 0.19 -5.53 -8.31
C GLY A 236 1.06 -6.78 -8.53
N GLY A 237 2.38 -6.69 -8.41
CA GLY A 237 3.35 -7.78 -8.43
C GLY A 237 3.41 -8.62 -7.15
N LEU A 238 2.90 -8.13 -6.04
CA LEU A 238 2.97 -8.77 -4.74
C LEU A 238 1.90 -9.86 -4.56
N ALA A 239 2.18 -10.82 -3.69
CA ALA A 239 1.21 -11.84 -3.31
C ALA A 239 0.00 -11.21 -2.58
N GLY A 240 -1.21 -11.71 -2.85
CA GLY A 240 -2.47 -11.21 -2.27
C GLY A 240 -2.98 -9.91 -2.89
N VAL A 241 -2.35 -9.44 -3.97
CA VAL A 241 -2.79 -8.28 -4.73
C VAL A 241 -3.16 -8.70 -6.14
N SER A 242 -4.35 -8.36 -6.58
CA SER A 242 -4.82 -8.59 -7.94
C SER A 242 -5.21 -7.26 -8.61
N THR A 243 -5.12 -7.24 -9.91
CA THR A 243 -5.58 -6.14 -10.77
C THR A 243 -6.47 -6.73 -11.85
N GLY A 244 -7.28 -5.92 -12.50
CA GLY A 244 -7.89 -6.33 -13.78
C GLY A 244 -6.80 -6.59 -14.83
N ALA A 245 -7.22 -6.99 -16.04
CA ALA A 245 -6.28 -7.19 -17.13
C ALA A 245 -5.48 -5.90 -17.36
N ASP A 246 -4.16 -6.04 -17.44
CA ASP A 246 -3.21 -4.94 -17.64
C ASP A 246 -3.24 -3.79 -16.60
N GLY A 247 -3.91 -3.98 -15.47
CA GLY A 247 -4.00 -2.99 -14.40
C GLY A 247 -5.33 -2.23 -14.32
N ILE A 248 -6.25 -2.47 -15.24
CA ILE A 248 -7.58 -1.82 -15.26
C ILE A 248 -8.31 -2.07 -13.93
N GLY A 249 -9.06 -1.05 -13.45
CA GLY A 249 -9.87 -1.15 -12.24
C GLY A 249 -9.10 -0.99 -10.92
N GLY A 250 -7.78 -0.72 -10.97
CA GLY A 250 -6.95 -0.46 -9.80
C GLY A 250 -6.52 -1.72 -9.05
N LEU A 251 -6.17 -1.56 -7.76
CA LEU A 251 -5.68 -2.64 -6.90
C LEU A 251 -6.81 -3.27 -6.09
N ASN A 252 -6.92 -4.59 -6.15
CA ASN A 252 -7.82 -5.38 -5.32
C ASN A 252 -6.97 -6.20 -4.33
N VAL A 253 -7.16 -5.99 -3.04
CA VAL A 253 -6.32 -6.58 -2.00
C VAL A 253 -7.12 -7.57 -1.17
N ARG A 254 -6.73 -8.85 -1.23
CA ARG A 254 -7.36 -9.91 -0.43
C ARG A 254 -8.89 -9.89 -0.54
N GLY A 255 -9.41 -9.94 -1.78
CA GLY A 255 -10.84 -9.93 -2.06
C GLY A 255 -11.59 -8.64 -1.73
N GLY A 256 -10.89 -7.57 -1.42
CA GLY A 256 -11.45 -6.22 -1.32
C GLY A 256 -11.39 -5.50 -2.65
N SER A 257 -12.36 -4.63 -2.94
CA SER A 257 -12.39 -3.75 -4.12
C SER A 257 -11.43 -2.57 -3.99
N SER A 258 -11.16 -1.89 -5.09
CA SER A 258 -10.20 -0.78 -5.13
C SER A 258 -10.56 0.38 -4.20
N ASP A 259 -11.86 0.68 -4.01
CA ASP A 259 -12.37 1.71 -3.09
C ASP A 259 -12.18 1.36 -1.61
N GLN A 260 -11.98 0.08 -1.31
CA GLN A 260 -11.76 -0.42 0.05
C GLN A 260 -10.31 -0.27 0.52
N ASN A 261 -9.42 0.22 -0.32
CA ASN A 261 -8.05 0.54 0.03
C ASN A 261 -7.93 2.02 0.43
N LEU A 262 -7.27 2.29 1.54
CA LEU A 262 -6.91 3.65 1.93
C LEU A 262 -5.60 4.03 1.25
N VAL A 263 -5.69 4.89 0.25
CA VAL A 263 -4.50 5.42 -0.42
C VAL A 263 -4.26 6.84 0.06
N LEU A 264 -3.10 7.05 0.65
CA LEU A 264 -2.67 8.34 1.17
C LEU A 264 -1.48 8.86 0.36
N LEU A 265 -1.48 10.15 0.07
CA LEU A 265 -0.35 10.88 -0.48
C LEU A 265 0.08 11.96 0.52
N ASP A 266 1.26 11.77 1.13
CA ASP A 266 1.70 12.57 2.28
C ASP A 266 0.64 12.66 3.41
N GLY A 267 -0.05 11.54 3.69
CA GLY A 267 -1.08 11.45 4.74
C GLY A 267 -2.45 12.04 4.37
N VAL A 268 -2.66 12.50 3.12
CA VAL A 268 -3.94 13.00 2.60
C VAL A 268 -4.61 11.94 1.73
N PRO A 269 -5.90 11.62 1.95
CA PRO A 269 -6.62 10.64 1.15
C PRO A 269 -6.72 11.04 -0.33
N VAL A 270 -6.52 10.05 -1.21
CA VAL A 270 -6.73 10.14 -2.65
C VAL A 270 -7.85 9.19 -3.05
N TYR A 271 -8.80 9.64 -3.88
CA TYR A 271 -9.98 8.85 -4.20
C TYR A 271 -9.78 7.95 -5.42
N ASN A 272 -9.50 8.51 -6.58
CA ASN A 272 -9.14 7.74 -7.76
C ASN A 272 -7.63 7.82 -7.97
N THR A 273 -6.96 6.70 -7.96
CA THR A 273 -5.51 6.60 -7.99
C THR A 273 -4.95 6.18 -9.35
N GLY A 274 -5.82 6.09 -10.38
CA GLY A 274 -5.46 5.58 -11.70
C GLY A 274 -5.69 6.56 -12.84
N HIS A 275 -4.69 6.63 -13.74
CA HIS A 275 -4.81 7.15 -15.10
C HIS A 275 -5.14 6.05 -16.08
N ALA A 276 -5.70 6.40 -17.24
CA ALA A 276 -6.05 5.43 -18.26
C ALA A 276 -6.85 4.25 -17.68
N MET A 277 -7.87 4.53 -16.89
CA MET A 277 -8.73 3.52 -16.24
C MET A 277 -7.97 2.58 -15.28
N GLY A 278 -6.82 3.00 -14.71
CA GLY A 278 -6.02 2.22 -13.76
C GLY A 278 -4.75 1.60 -14.34
N ILE A 279 -4.49 1.73 -15.63
CA ILE A 279 -3.27 1.19 -16.28
C ILE A 279 -2.00 1.82 -15.70
N PHE A 280 -2.04 3.11 -15.39
CA PHE A 280 -0.97 3.85 -14.72
C PHE A 280 -1.49 4.44 -13.41
N SER A 281 -0.63 4.54 -12.41
CA SER A 281 -0.98 5.29 -11.20
C SER A 281 -0.74 6.79 -11.37
N ILE A 282 -1.43 7.58 -10.56
CA ILE A 282 -1.21 9.03 -10.46
C ILE A 282 0.14 9.39 -9.81
N PHE A 283 0.88 8.41 -9.30
CA PHE A 283 2.11 8.60 -8.55
C PHE A 283 3.31 8.71 -9.49
N ASN A 284 3.82 9.93 -9.68
CA ASN A 284 5.06 10.14 -10.44
C ASN A 284 6.25 9.58 -9.65
N SER A 285 6.88 8.51 -10.16
CA SER A 285 8.00 7.83 -9.52
C SER A 285 9.19 8.75 -9.20
N SER A 286 9.45 9.81 -9.98
CA SER A 286 10.51 10.77 -9.69
C SER A 286 10.28 11.62 -8.45
N ALA A 287 8.99 11.80 -8.05
CA ALA A 287 8.61 12.58 -6.88
C ALA A 287 8.42 11.75 -5.62
N ILE A 288 8.30 10.41 -5.74
CA ILE A 288 8.11 9.51 -4.59
C ILE A 288 9.44 9.28 -3.89
N LYS A 289 9.38 9.20 -2.57
CA LYS A 289 10.47 8.79 -1.69
C LYS A 289 10.32 7.33 -1.23
N SER A 290 9.14 7.00 -0.71
CA SER A 290 8.82 5.67 -0.18
C SER A 290 7.32 5.46 -0.14
N ALA A 291 6.90 4.21 0.05
CA ALA A 291 5.52 3.87 0.35
C ALA A 291 5.47 2.77 1.41
N SER A 292 4.48 2.84 2.30
CA SER A 292 4.17 1.77 3.25
C SER A 292 2.87 1.10 2.83
N PHE A 293 2.90 -0.21 2.70
CA PHE A 293 1.75 -1.01 2.29
C PHE A 293 1.35 -2.00 3.38
N TYR A 294 0.10 -1.92 3.86
CA TYR A 294 -0.46 -2.78 4.89
C TYR A 294 -1.60 -3.62 4.30
N LYS A 295 -1.45 -4.94 4.26
CA LYS A 295 -2.48 -5.90 3.83
C LYS A 295 -3.25 -6.51 5.02
N GLY A 296 -2.72 -6.38 6.24
CA GLY A 296 -3.29 -6.86 7.49
C GLY A 296 -2.49 -6.32 8.68
N GLY A 297 -2.95 -6.53 9.90
CA GLY A 297 -2.33 -5.95 11.09
C GLY A 297 -2.27 -4.42 11.03
N ILE A 298 -3.30 -3.80 10.46
CA ILE A 298 -3.35 -2.37 10.14
C ILE A 298 -3.32 -1.53 11.43
N PRO A 299 -2.38 -0.59 11.60
CA PRO A 299 -2.29 0.27 12.78
C PRO A 299 -3.56 1.09 13.06
N ALA A 300 -3.83 1.39 14.34
CA ALA A 300 -5.06 2.08 14.74
C ALA A 300 -5.18 3.52 14.22
N ARG A 301 -4.07 4.15 13.86
CA ARG A 301 -4.04 5.50 13.25
C ARG A 301 -4.71 5.59 11.88
N TYR A 302 -4.87 4.45 11.18
CA TYR A 302 -5.55 4.41 9.88
C TYR A 302 -6.99 3.97 10.03
N SER A 303 -7.93 4.70 9.45
CA SER A 303 -9.36 4.40 9.45
C SER A 303 -10.04 4.81 8.15
N GLY A 304 -11.31 4.45 7.99
CA GLY A 304 -12.15 4.90 6.89
C GLY A 304 -12.11 4.02 5.63
N ARG A 305 -11.45 2.86 5.65
CA ARG A 305 -11.47 1.85 4.58
C ARG A 305 -11.50 0.44 5.17
N LEU A 306 -11.73 -0.59 4.32
CA LEU A 306 -12.01 -1.96 4.76
C LEU A 306 -10.89 -2.95 4.51
N SER A 307 -9.96 -2.70 3.56
CA SER A 307 -9.12 -3.75 3.02
C SER A 307 -7.63 -3.57 3.30
N SER A 308 -7.04 -2.50 2.81
CA SER A 308 -5.59 -2.23 2.93
C SER A 308 -5.30 -0.75 3.10
N VAL A 309 -4.04 -0.44 3.42
CA VAL A 309 -3.54 0.94 3.46
C VAL A 309 -2.27 1.05 2.62
N ILE A 310 -2.23 2.05 1.76
CA ILE A 310 -1.07 2.43 0.96
C ILE A 310 -0.74 3.88 1.32
N ASP A 311 0.32 4.09 2.07
CA ASP A 311 0.75 5.43 2.50
C ASP A 311 2.00 5.85 1.72
N VAL A 312 1.83 6.77 0.77
CA VAL A 312 2.87 7.22 -0.16
C VAL A 312 3.47 8.53 0.33
N HIS A 313 4.78 8.55 0.49
CA HIS A 313 5.53 9.72 0.90
C HIS A 313 6.31 10.30 -0.28
N THR A 314 6.13 11.58 -0.54
CA THR A 314 6.90 12.29 -1.56
C THR A 314 8.23 12.81 -1.02
N LYS A 315 9.20 13.05 -1.90
CA LYS A 315 10.48 13.68 -1.57
C LYS A 315 10.26 15.05 -0.92
N ASP A 316 11.18 15.46 -0.09
CA ASP A 316 11.13 16.75 0.62
C ASP A 316 11.87 17.87 -0.11
N GLY A 317 12.60 17.53 -1.16
CA GLY A 317 13.49 18.45 -1.87
C GLY A 317 14.84 18.64 -1.20
N ASN A 318 15.85 18.94 -1.99
CA ASN A 318 17.24 19.05 -1.56
C ASN A 318 17.48 20.35 -0.80
N PHE A 319 17.95 20.29 0.45
CA PHE A 319 18.25 21.46 1.28
C PHE A 319 19.65 22.06 1.01
N ASN A 320 20.50 21.35 0.27
CA ASN A 320 21.91 21.66 0.16
C ASN A 320 22.31 22.17 -1.22
N LYS A 321 21.75 21.54 -2.27
CA LYS A 321 22.11 21.86 -3.66
C LYS A 321 20.90 21.76 -4.59
N PHE A 322 20.96 22.46 -5.70
CA PHE A 322 20.03 22.28 -6.80
C PHE A 322 20.30 20.94 -7.50
N GLY A 323 19.25 20.29 -7.93
CA GLY A 323 19.29 19.04 -8.67
C GLY A 323 17.95 18.76 -9.33
N GLY A 324 17.86 17.65 -10.03
CA GLY A 324 16.62 17.26 -10.67
C GLY A 324 16.77 16.00 -11.50
N GLU A 325 15.64 15.60 -12.09
CA GLU A 325 15.52 14.47 -13.00
C GLU A 325 14.63 14.86 -14.18
N VAL A 326 15.09 14.57 -15.38
CA VAL A 326 14.28 14.66 -16.60
C VAL A 326 14.24 13.28 -17.25
N SER A 327 13.06 12.84 -17.63
CA SER A 327 12.85 11.54 -18.27
C SER A 327 11.91 11.68 -19.46
N LEU A 328 12.25 10.98 -20.52
CA LEU A 328 11.42 10.80 -21.72
C LEU A 328 11.23 9.31 -21.96
N SER A 329 9.97 8.88 -22.07
CA SER A 329 9.60 7.51 -22.38
C SER A 329 8.82 7.40 -23.69
N THR A 330 8.44 6.21 -24.08
CA THR A 330 7.61 5.97 -25.29
C THR A 330 6.32 6.79 -25.30
N ILE A 331 5.74 7.07 -24.12
CA ILE A 331 4.42 7.71 -24.02
C ILE A 331 4.38 8.96 -23.14
N ALA A 332 5.42 9.26 -22.36
CA ALA A 332 5.37 10.33 -21.38
C ALA A 332 6.71 11.08 -21.25
N ALA A 333 6.61 12.34 -20.85
CA ALA A 333 7.73 13.14 -20.38
C ALA A 333 7.54 13.51 -18.91
N LYS A 334 8.63 13.48 -18.14
CA LYS A 334 8.67 13.85 -16.72
C LYS A 334 9.81 14.84 -16.47
N ALA A 335 9.58 15.78 -15.59
CA ALA A 335 10.60 16.67 -15.07
C ALA A 335 10.38 16.88 -13.59
N THR A 336 11.42 16.68 -12.80
CA THR A 336 11.43 16.95 -11.36
C THR A 336 12.62 17.84 -11.06
N LEU A 337 12.37 18.97 -10.42
CA LEU A 337 13.39 19.93 -10.00
C LEU A 337 13.31 20.12 -8.50
N GLU A 338 14.45 20.14 -7.84
CA GLU A 338 14.52 20.31 -6.40
C GLU A 338 15.74 21.15 -6.00
N GLY A 339 15.65 21.80 -4.86
CA GLY A 339 16.76 22.60 -4.37
C GLY A 339 16.44 23.42 -3.15
N PRO A 340 17.46 24.14 -2.60
CA PRO A 340 17.25 25.03 -1.48
C PRO A 340 16.58 26.34 -1.92
N ILE A 341 15.57 26.80 -1.17
CA ILE A 341 15.12 28.20 -1.21
C ILE A 341 16.12 29.03 -0.40
N VAL A 342 16.38 28.55 0.83
CA VAL A 342 17.48 29.06 1.67
C VAL A 342 18.28 27.85 2.14
N LYS A 343 19.55 27.79 1.78
CA LYS A 343 20.43 26.66 2.06
C LYS A 343 20.38 26.24 3.54
N TYR A 344 20.19 24.92 3.77
CA TYR A 344 20.02 24.28 5.09
C TYR A 344 18.74 24.66 5.87
N LYS A 345 17.97 25.64 5.42
CA LYS A 345 16.76 26.10 6.14
C LYS A 345 15.47 25.78 5.42
N SER A 346 15.46 25.86 4.10
CA SER A 346 14.25 25.58 3.34
C SER A 346 14.57 24.98 1.98
N SER A 347 13.69 24.09 1.51
CA SER A 347 13.80 23.43 0.22
C SER A 347 12.48 23.46 -0.55
N TYR A 348 12.59 23.23 -1.84
CA TYR A 348 11.44 23.00 -2.70
C TYR A 348 11.68 21.75 -3.55
N ILE A 349 10.58 21.13 -3.96
CA ILE A 349 10.52 20.17 -5.06
C ILE A 349 9.32 20.49 -5.91
N VAL A 350 9.49 20.46 -7.22
CA VAL A 350 8.40 20.59 -8.19
C VAL A 350 8.56 19.46 -9.19
N SER A 351 7.50 18.73 -9.46
CA SER A 351 7.50 17.64 -10.42
C SER A 351 6.30 17.73 -11.34
N PHE A 352 6.52 17.48 -12.60
CA PHE A 352 5.51 17.46 -13.64
C PHE A 352 5.66 16.20 -14.50
N ARG A 353 4.54 15.55 -14.83
CA ARG A 353 4.46 14.46 -15.79
C ARG A 353 3.31 14.72 -16.75
N ARG A 354 3.53 14.48 -18.05
CA ARG A 354 2.48 14.50 -19.06
C ARG A 354 2.72 13.39 -20.07
N THR A 355 1.65 12.69 -20.45
CA THR A 355 1.70 11.78 -21.60
C THR A 355 1.45 12.54 -22.91
N PHE A 356 1.99 11.99 -23.99
CA PHE A 356 1.76 12.45 -25.37
C PHE A 356 1.10 11.35 -26.23
N ILE A 357 0.30 10.49 -25.60
CA ILE A 357 -0.52 9.47 -26.26
C ILE A 357 -1.47 10.14 -27.28
N ASP A 358 -1.93 11.34 -26.96
CA ASP A 358 -2.72 12.19 -27.84
C ASP A 358 -2.09 12.40 -29.24
N VAL A 359 -0.79 12.54 -29.31
CA VAL A 359 -0.06 12.67 -30.57
C VAL A 359 -0.18 11.41 -31.42
N TRP A 360 0.02 10.25 -30.79
CA TRP A 360 -0.05 8.96 -31.48
C TRP A 360 -1.49 8.61 -31.91
N ILE A 361 -2.46 8.76 -31.01
CA ILE A 361 -3.87 8.46 -31.29
C ILE A 361 -4.37 9.36 -32.43
N LYS A 362 -4.05 10.63 -32.43
CA LYS A 362 -4.47 11.57 -33.47
C LYS A 362 -3.98 11.15 -34.87
N GLU A 363 -2.72 10.74 -34.98
CA GLU A 363 -2.18 10.31 -36.28
C GLU A 363 -2.76 8.95 -36.73
N ILE A 364 -2.93 8.01 -35.80
CA ILE A 364 -3.58 6.72 -36.08
C ILE A 364 -5.04 6.94 -36.54
N THR A 365 -5.79 7.78 -35.82
CA THR A 365 -7.22 8.08 -36.16
C THR A 365 -7.33 8.73 -37.51
N LYS A 366 -6.46 9.69 -37.86
CA LYS A 366 -6.44 10.31 -39.18
C LYS A 366 -6.20 9.25 -40.31
N PHE A 367 -5.27 8.32 -40.07
CA PHE A 367 -4.98 7.24 -41.03
C PHE A 367 -6.20 6.34 -41.24
N GLN A 368 -6.80 5.86 -40.13
CA GLN A 368 -7.99 5.00 -40.17
C GLN A 368 -9.21 5.69 -40.81
N ASN A 369 -9.41 6.96 -40.55
CA ASN A 369 -10.52 7.75 -41.13
C ASN A 369 -10.40 7.92 -42.66
N ARG A 370 -9.16 8.07 -43.15
CA ARG A 370 -8.92 8.12 -44.61
C ARG A 370 -9.36 6.84 -45.32
N GLU A 371 -9.10 5.68 -44.68
CA GLU A 371 -9.46 4.38 -45.23
C GLU A 371 -11.00 4.12 -45.17
N ARG A 372 -11.67 4.66 -44.16
CA ARG A 372 -13.08 4.36 -43.87
C ARG A 372 -14.08 5.45 -44.31
N GLN A 373 -13.62 6.51 -44.97
CA GLN A 373 -14.43 7.68 -45.34
C GLN A 373 -15.21 8.30 -44.17
N ARG A 374 -14.64 8.21 -42.95
CA ARG A 374 -15.16 8.80 -41.69
C ARG A 374 -14.45 10.08 -41.38
N GLN A 375 -15.13 10.99 -40.69
CA GLN A 375 -14.48 12.16 -40.07
C GLN A 375 -14.50 11.99 -38.57
N GLY A 376 -13.48 12.53 -37.89
CA GLY A 376 -13.44 12.54 -36.47
C GLY A 376 -12.02 12.49 -35.90
N LEU A 377 -11.92 12.72 -34.60
CA LEU A 377 -10.69 12.73 -33.84
C LEU A 377 -10.92 12.07 -32.49
N ALA A 378 -10.06 11.12 -32.15
CA ALA A 378 -9.92 10.67 -30.77
C ALA A 378 -8.66 11.27 -30.15
N ASN A 379 -8.72 11.57 -28.88
CA ASN A 379 -7.61 12.13 -28.14
C ASN A 379 -7.61 11.63 -26.71
N TYR A 380 -6.43 11.37 -26.14
CA TYR A 380 -6.29 11.04 -24.74
C TYR A 380 -4.91 11.46 -24.23
N TYR A 381 -4.90 12.14 -23.09
CA TYR A 381 -3.67 12.39 -22.34
C TYR A 381 -3.97 12.45 -20.84
N PHE A 382 -2.96 12.23 -20.04
CA PHE A 382 -2.99 12.56 -18.62
C PHE A 382 -1.78 13.39 -18.19
N GLN A 383 -1.93 14.09 -17.09
CA GLN A 383 -0.87 14.90 -16.51
C GLN A 383 -0.96 14.94 -14.99
N ASP A 384 0.22 15.05 -14.35
CA ASP A 384 0.39 15.21 -12.92
C ASP A 384 1.29 16.38 -12.60
N PHE A 385 0.96 17.08 -11.55
CA PHE A 385 1.74 18.15 -10.98
C PHE A 385 1.87 17.95 -9.48
N ASN A 386 3.10 18.00 -8.97
CA ASN A 386 3.42 17.96 -7.55
C ASN A 386 4.29 19.16 -7.20
N ALA A 387 4.02 19.81 -6.08
CA ALA A 387 4.93 20.80 -5.52
C ALA A 387 4.91 20.74 -3.99
N LYS A 388 6.09 20.74 -3.38
CA LYS A 388 6.26 20.76 -1.92
C LYS A 388 7.29 21.81 -1.54
N LEU A 389 6.97 22.60 -0.51
CA LEU A 389 7.86 23.58 0.12
C LEU A 389 8.08 23.17 1.57
N ASN A 390 9.33 23.22 2.00
CA ASN A 390 9.74 22.85 3.34
C ASN A 390 10.48 23.98 4.02
N PHE A 391 10.10 24.31 5.24
CA PHE A 391 10.69 25.35 6.04
C PHE A 391 11.02 24.83 7.44
N ASN A 392 12.30 24.82 7.80
CA ASN A 392 12.74 24.57 9.17
C ASN A 392 12.56 25.84 9.99
N ILE A 393 11.57 25.84 10.91
CA ILE A 393 11.30 26.93 11.84
C ILE A 393 12.07 26.64 13.12
N GLY A 394 13.31 27.14 13.20
CA GLY A 394 14.22 26.80 14.28
C GLY A 394 14.75 25.35 14.16
N LYS A 395 15.10 24.73 15.33
CA LYS A 395 15.73 23.39 15.37
C LYS A 395 14.72 22.25 15.51
N LYS A 396 13.49 22.55 15.98
CA LYS A 396 12.53 21.55 16.44
C LYS A 396 11.22 21.51 15.66
N THR A 397 10.97 22.53 14.84
CA THR A 397 9.69 22.68 14.12
C THR A 397 9.94 22.82 12.62
N ARG A 398 9.08 22.15 11.86
CA ARG A 398 9.13 22.14 10.38
C ARG A 398 7.74 22.36 9.82
N LEU A 399 7.62 23.32 8.92
CA LEU A 399 6.40 23.62 8.18
C LEU A 399 6.53 23.06 6.75
N LEU A 400 5.53 22.33 6.31
CA LEU A 400 5.43 21.78 4.95
C LEU A 400 4.16 22.31 4.29
N LEU A 401 4.30 22.79 3.07
CA LEU A 401 3.19 23.13 2.19
C LEU A 401 3.26 22.18 1.00
N TYR A 402 2.15 21.54 0.66
CA TYR A 402 2.10 20.56 -0.40
C TYR A 402 0.86 20.76 -1.27
N THR A 403 1.06 20.64 -2.58
CA THR A 403 -0.04 20.56 -3.55
C THR A 403 0.22 19.45 -4.56
N PHE A 404 -0.85 18.77 -4.92
CA PHE A 404 -0.86 17.77 -5.97
C PHE A 404 -2.09 17.97 -6.85
N GLN A 405 -1.91 17.77 -8.16
CA GLN A 405 -3.00 17.80 -9.13
C GLN A 405 -2.76 16.71 -10.16
N SER A 406 -3.81 15.92 -10.45
CA SER A 406 -3.84 14.98 -11.56
C SER A 406 -5.03 15.28 -12.46
N LYS A 407 -4.89 15.03 -13.75
CA LYS A 407 -5.97 15.18 -14.73
C LYS A 407 -5.82 14.13 -15.82
N ASP A 408 -6.93 13.49 -16.17
CA ASP A 408 -7.12 12.73 -17.40
C ASP A 408 -8.10 13.47 -18.28
N ASP A 409 -7.87 13.41 -19.57
CA ASP A 409 -8.68 14.08 -20.59
C ASP A 409 -8.82 13.16 -21.80
N PHE A 410 -10.03 12.62 -21.99
CA PHE A 410 -10.39 11.81 -23.13
C PHE A 410 -11.47 12.55 -23.95
N PHE A 411 -11.25 12.60 -25.22
CA PHE A 411 -12.16 13.18 -26.16
C PHE A 411 -12.28 12.28 -27.39
N ASN A 412 -13.50 12.00 -27.83
CA ASN A 412 -13.77 11.29 -29.06
C ASN A 412 -14.94 11.98 -29.79
N ASN A 413 -14.65 12.43 -30.99
CA ASN A 413 -15.62 13.02 -31.90
C ASN A 413 -15.59 12.21 -33.18
N SER A 414 -16.73 11.72 -33.61
CA SER A 414 -16.86 11.00 -34.87
C SER A 414 -18.13 11.41 -35.62
N SER A 415 -18.05 11.49 -36.94
CA SER A 415 -19.20 11.69 -37.80
C SER A 415 -19.09 10.78 -39.02
N SER A 416 -20.24 10.30 -39.48
CA SER A 416 -20.40 9.61 -40.74
C SER A 416 -21.34 10.44 -41.64
N ILE A 417 -20.96 10.54 -42.90
CA ILE A 417 -21.70 11.28 -43.91
C ILE A 417 -21.97 10.34 -45.07
N ASP A 418 -23.18 10.30 -45.56
CA ASP A 418 -23.57 9.58 -46.78
C ASP A 418 -24.13 10.60 -47.77
N GLY A 419 -23.46 10.78 -48.94
CA GLY A 419 -23.74 11.90 -49.82
C GLY A 419 -23.49 13.25 -49.12
N ASP A 420 -24.52 14.10 -49.08
CA ASP A 420 -24.51 15.39 -48.38
C ASP A 420 -25.23 15.35 -47.01
N ILE A 421 -25.72 14.19 -46.58
CA ILE A 421 -26.50 14.02 -45.35
C ILE A 421 -25.63 13.50 -44.24
N LEU A 422 -25.63 14.20 -43.10
CA LEU A 422 -25.02 13.76 -41.87
C LEU A 422 -25.82 12.59 -41.29
N GLN A 423 -25.28 11.34 -41.34
CA GLN A 423 -25.96 10.15 -40.82
C GLN A 423 -25.82 10.01 -39.34
N GLU A 424 -24.64 10.26 -38.80
CA GLU A 424 -24.36 10.09 -37.34
C GLU A 424 -23.29 11.08 -36.92
N LYS A 425 -23.51 11.75 -35.78
CA LYS A 425 -22.48 12.53 -35.07
C LYS A 425 -22.46 12.15 -33.63
N ASN A 426 -21.29 11.76 -33.16
CA ASN A 426 -21.09 11.30 -31.82
C ASN A 426 -19.96 12.10 -31.17
N ASP A 427 -20.28 12.83 -30.12
CA ASP A 427 -19.32 13.58 -29.30
C ASP A 427 -19.26 12.97 -27.90
N GLN A 428 -18.08 12.56 -27.45
CA GLN A 428 -17.86 11.97 -26.14
C GLN A 428 -16.64 12.60 -25.44
N ASN A 429 -16.84 13.10 -24.24
CA ASN A 429 -15.80 13.63 -23.38
C ASN A 429 -15.79 12.89 -22.04
N LEU A 430 -14.60 12.49 -21.56
CA LEU A 430 -14.38 12.00 -20.20
C LEU A 430 -13.23 12.77 -19.58
N ASN A 431 -13.50 13.36 -18.43
CA ASN A 431 -12.51 14.08 -17.65
C ASN A 431 -12.54 13.61 -16.21
N TRP A 432 -11.37 13.33 -15.63
CA TRP A 432 -11.28 13.06 -14.19
C TRP A 432 -9.95 13.49 -13.62
N GLY A 433 -9.89 13.64 -12.30
CA GLY A 433 -8.65 13.99 -11.64
C GLY A 433 -8.82 14.34 -10.16
N ASN A 434 -7.68 14.44 -9.51
CA ASN A 434 -7.57 14.79 -8.10
C ASN A 434 -6.89 16.14 -7.92
N LYS A 435 -7.23 16.85 -6.83
CA LYS A 435 -6.50 18.03 -6.35
C LYS A 435 -6.31 17.92 -4.86
N ILE A 436 -5.10 18.15 -4.39
CA ILE A 436 -4.73 18.16 -2.97
C ILE A 436 -4.03 19.46 -2.64
N TYR A 437 -4.41 20.05 -1.51
CA TYR A 437 -3.69 21.13 -0.84
C TYR A 437 -3.51 20.73 0.62
N SER A 438 -2.30 20.77 1.13
CA SER A 438 -2.06 20.44 2.53
C SER A 438 -1.01 21.34 3.17
N LEU A 439 -1.24 21.63 4.44
CA LEU A 439 -0.35 22.32 5.36
C LEU A 439 -0.06 21.36 6.51
N ARG A 440 1.21 21.16 6.82
CA ARG A 440 1.63 20.29 7.91
C ARG A 440 2.67 20.97 8.76
N LEU A 441 2.47 20.89 10.07
CA LEU A 441 3.41 21.36 11.07
C LEU A 441 3.91 20.17 11.89
N ASN A 442 5.18 19.85 11.77
CA ASN A 442 5.87 18.81 12.52
C ASN A 442 6.70 19.47 13.61
N SER A 443 6.47 19.11 14.88
CA SER A 443 7.13 19.74 16.02
C SER A 443 7.59 18.72 17.03
N GLN A 444 8.85 18.79 17.40
CA GLN A 444 9.38 18.11 18.54
C GLN A 444 9.05 18.92 19.79
N LEU A 445 8.08 18.44 20.58
CA LEU A 445 7.62 19.15 21.79
C LEU A 445 8.57 18.93 22.97
N ASP A 446 9.03 17.67 23.14
CA ASP A 446 10.00 17.28 24.15
C ASP A 446 10.99 16.26 23.58
N LYS A 447 11.96 15.80 24.37
CA LYS A 447 12.97 14.79 24.00
C LYS A 447 12.35 13.45 23.55
N SER A 448 11.15 13.15 24.04
CA SER A 448 10.42 11.89 23.75
C SER A 448 9.04 12.10 23.13
N LEU A 449 8.62 13.33 22.89
CA LEU A 449 7.30 13.66 22.37
C LEU A 449 7.40 14.45 21.07
N PHE A 450 6.85 13.88 20.02
CA PHE A 450 6.72 14.48 18.72
C PHE A 450 5.24 14.76 18.40
N SER A 451 4.95 15.85 17.72
CA SER A 451 3.60 16.29 17.35
C SER A 451 3.53 16.59 15.88
N ARG A 452 2.44 16.19 15.24
CA ARG A 452 2.11 16.52 13.87
C ARG A 452 0.71 17.10 13.79
N THR A 453 0.61 18.34 13.32
CA THR A 453 -0.67 18.97 12.96
C THR A 453 -0.78 19.02 11.44
N SER A 454 -1.87 18.54 10.88
CA SER A 454 -2.12 18.56 9.44
C SER A 454 -3.48 19.15 9.16
N ALA A 455 -3.56 20.09 8.22
CA ALA A 455 -4.80 20.59 7.65
C ALA A 455 -4.73 20.39 6.14
N TYR A 456 -5.79 19.84 5.54
CA TYR A 456 -5.79 19.55 4.12
C TYR A 456 -7.18 19.72 3.49
N GLN A 457 -7.13 19.94 2.19
CA GLN A 457 -8.27 19.80 1.29
C GLN A 457 -7.90 18.84 0.18
N THR A 458 -8.78 17.86 -0.09
CA THR A 458 -8.67 16.97 -1.25
C THR A 458 -9.97 16.97 -2.02
N SER A 459 -9.90 16.92 -3.34
CA SER A 459 -11.06 16.78 -4.19
C SER A 459 -10.79 15.81 -5.33
N TYR A 460 -11.80 15.05 -5.67
CA TYR A 460 -11.88 14.21 -6.87
C TYR A 460 -13.10 14.65 -7.69
N ASN A 461 -12.92 14.81 -8.99
CA ASN A 461 -13.98 15.10 -9.91
C ASN A 461 -13.93 14.13 -11.08
N PHE A 462 -15.08 13.64 -11.50
CA PHE A 462 -15.30 12.90 -12.73
C PHE A 462 -16.45 13.50 -13.50
N GLU A 463 -16.29 13.66 -14.81
CA GLU A 463 -17.31 14.11 -15.73
C GLU A 463 -17.26 13.25 -16.99
N SER A 464 -18.38 12.65 -17.36
CA SER A 464 -18.61 11.98 -18.65
C SER A 464 -19.76 12.64 -19.36
N TYR A 465 -19.51 13.13 -20.54
CA TYR A 465 -20.50 13.73 -21.41
C TYR A 465 -20.54 12.97 -22.74
N ARG A 466 -21.73 12.58 -23.17
CA ARG A 466 -21.95 11.97 -24.47
C ARG A 466 -23.12 12.68 -25.16
N LYS A 467 -22.97 12.94 -26.44
CA LYS A 467 -24.00 13.49 -27.30
C LYS A 467 -24.03 12.69 -28.61
N ASN A 468 -25.18 12.19 -28.98
CA ASN A 468 -25.41 11.53 -30.24
C ASN A 468 -26.46 12.29 -31.04
N LEU A 469 -26.22 12.43 -32.33
CA LEU A 469 -27.15 12.93 -33.33
C LEU A 469 -27.19 11.89 -34.43
N SER A 470 -28.36 11.31 -34.71
CA SER A 470 -28.56 10.35 -35.80
C SER A 470 -29.64 10.84 -36.72
N THR A 471 -29.37 10.79 -38.01
CA THR A 471 -30.29 11.26 -39.07
C THR A 471 -30.65 10.08 -39.97
N PHE A 472 -31.93 9.89 -40.17
CA PHE A 472 -32.49 8.82 -41.01
C PHE A 472 -33.37 9.42 -42.11
N GLU A 473 -33.36 8.81 -43.28
CA GLU A 473 -34.36 9.09 -44.33
C GLU A 473 -35.59 8.22 -44.08
N ASP A 474 -36.74 8.83 -43.81
CA ASP A 474 -38.00 8.11 -43.52
C ASP A 474 -38.86 7.88 -44.80
N GLU A 475 -38.82 8.81 -45.77
CA GLU A 475 -39.39 8.68 -47.12
C GLU A 475 -38.50 9.39 -48.13
N PRO A 476 -38.67 9.16 -49.44
CA PRO A 476 -37.90 9.91 -50.43
C PRO A 476 -38.02 11.43 -50.26
N GLY A 477 -37.03 12.05 -49.61
CA GLY A 477 -36.97 13.49 -49.35
C GLY A 477 -37.34 13.93 -47.93
N GLY A 478 -37.76 13.00 -47.01
CA GLY A 478 -37.98 13.28 -45.59
C GLY A 478 -36.71 12.89 -44.78
N VAL A 479 -36.22 13.80 -43.98
CA VAL A 479 -35.07 13.56 -43.10
C VAL A 479 -35.51 13.73 -41.65
N GLU A 480 -35.46 12.67 -40.88
CA GLU A 480 -35.74 12.69 -39.45
C GLU A 480 -34.44 12.61 -38.64
N THR A 481 -34.31 13.48 -37.67
CA THR A 481 -33.10 13.57 -36.86
C THR A 481 -33.43 13.27 -35.39
N PHE A 482 -32.76 12.31 -34.83
CA PHE A 482 -32.83 11.92 -33.39
C PHE A 482 -31.64 12.44 -32.63
N PHE A 483 -31.90 12.96 -31.45
CA PHE A 483 -30.92 13.48 -30.53
C PHE A 483 -31.02 12.80 -29.19
N ASP A 484 -29.87 12.35 -28.66
CA ASP A 484 -29.71 11.94 -27.27
C ASP A 484 -28.42 12.49 -26.69
N ALA A 485 -28.46 12.86 -25.42
CA ALA A 485 -27.29 13.25 -24.68
C ALA A 485 -27.36 12.76 -23.25
N SER A 486 -26.20 12.42 -22.69
CA SER A 486 -26.07 12.05 -21.30
C SER A 486 -24.90 12.78 -20.66
N LEU A 487 -25.15 13.26 -19.46
CA LEU A 487 -24.14 13.85 -18.60
C LEU A 487 -24.08 13.08 -17.28
N TYR A 488 -22.92 12.66 -16.93
CA TYR A 488 -22.63 11.96 -15.71
C TYR A 488 -21.50 12.66 -14.97
N GLU A 489 -21.76 13.12 -13.76
CA GLU A 489 -20.77 13.79 -12.92
C GLU A 489 -20.75 13.15 -11.53
N THR A 490 -19.57 13.03 -10.95
CA THR A 490 -19.40 12.77 -9.53
C THR A 490 -18.25 13.61 -9.00
N ALA A 491 -18.44 14.19 -7.83
CA ALA A 491 -17.40 14.91 -7.15
C ALA A 491 -17.36 14.53 -5.67
N VAL A 492 -16.16 14.41 -5.14
CA VAL A 492 -15.90 14.24 -3.70
C VAL A 492 -15.02 15.38 -3.26
N ASN A 493 -15.48 16.18 -2.31
CA ASN A 493 -14.71 17.26 -1.69
C ASN A 493 -14.55 16.97 -0.22
N GLU A 494 -13.32 16.90 0.26
CA GLU A 494 -12.99 16.61 1.64
C GLU A 494 -12.08 17.68 2.24
N ILE A 495 -12.41 18.15 3.42
CA ILE A 495 -11.56 19.00 4.26
C ILE A 495 -11.29 18.23 5.54
N GLY A 496 -10.02 18.13 5.91
CA GLY A 496 -9.61 17.42 7.12
C GLY A 496 -8.60 18.18 7.95
N VAL A 497 -8.70 18.00 9.25
CA VAL A 497 -7.72 18.47 10.25
C VAL A 497 -7.37 17.28 11.12
N LYS A 498 -6.07 17.00 11.29
CA LYS A 498 -5.56 15.90 12.11
C LYS A 498 -4.48 16.42 13.05
N GLN A 499 -4.49 15.89 14.27
CA GLN A 499 -3.47 16.10 15.27
C GLN A 499 -2.98 14.73 15.74
N ASP A 500 -1.72 14.43 15.49
CA ASP A 500 -1.08 13.16 15.87
C ASP A 500 0.08 13.42 16.83
N PHE A 501 0.30 12.49 17.74
CA PHE A 501 1.40 12.48 18.68
C PHE A 501 2.11 11.14 18.67
N ASP A 502 3.46 11.16 18.63
CA ASP A 502 4.33 10.01 18.87
C ASP A 502 5.05 10.26 20.20
N TRP A 503 4.83 9.39 21.17
CA TRP A 503 5.44 9.47 22.49
C TRP A 503 6.26 8.22 22.77
N LEU A 504 7.57 8.41 23.02
CA LEU A 504 8.53 7.36 23.34
C LEU A 504 8.94 7.45 24.82
N PRO A 505 8.06 7.02 25.76
CA PRO A 505 8.33 7.15 27.19
C PRO A 505 9.55 6.36 27.65
N ASN A 506 9.85 5.26 26.97
CA ASN A 506 11.03 4.41 27.20
C ASN A 506 11.31 3.57 25.95
N ASN A 507 12.37 2.73 25.97
CA ASN A 507 12.76 1.90 24.82
C ASN A 507 11.86 0.70 24.56
N LYS A 508 10.85 0.43 25.41
CA LYS A 508 9.91 -0.68 25.24
C LYS A 508 8.57 -0.24 24.64
N HIS A 509 8.17 1.00 24.84
CA HIS A 509 6.89 1.52 24.45
C HIS A 509 7.03 2.65 23.46
N THR A 510 6.31 2.55 22.35
CA THR A 510 6.09 3.64 21.39
C THR A 510 4.59 3.89 21.30
N LEU A 511 4.13 4.87 22.07
CA LEU A 511 2.72 5.28 22.10
C LEU A 511 2.44 6.26 20.97
N LYS A 512 1.40 5.99 20.19
CA LYS A 512 0.89 6.89 19.16
C LYS A 512 -0.58 7.15 19.44
N PHE A 513 -0.97 8.41 19.46
CA PHE A 513 -2.37 8.80 19.70
C PHE A 513 -2.71 10.05 18.92
N GLY A 514 -3.96 10.23 18.62
CA GLY A 514 -4.36 11.39 17.85
C GLY A 514 -5.85 11.51 17.69
N LEU A 515 -6.22 12.65 17.10
CA LEU A 515 -7.60 12.98 16.78
C LEU A 515 -7.68 13.58 15.38
N GLY A 516 -8.80 13.35 14.72
CA GLY A 516 -9.08 13.86 13.39
C GLY A 516 -10.53 14.31 13.25
N PHE A 517 -10.72 15.35 12.45
CA PHE A 517 -12.01 15.79 11.96
C PHE A 517 -11.99 15.86 10.46
N ILE A 518 -13.01 15.33 9.82
CA ILE A 518 -13.14 15.27 8.36
C ILE A 518 -14.56 15.66 7.99
N LYS A 519 -14.70 16.63 7.09
CA LYS A 519 -15.97 16.96 6.44
C LYS A 519 -15.90 16.59 4.98
N ARG A 520 -16.87 15.78 4.51
CA ARG A 520 -17.01 15.37 3.12
C ARG A 520 -18.28 15.85 2.50
N ASN A 521 -18.19 16.32 1.25
CA ASN A 521 -19.34 16.62 0.41
C ASN A 521 -19.21 15.74 -0.85
N PHE A 522 -20.32 15.13 -1.24
CA PHE A 522 -20.46 14.32 -2.44
C PHE A 522 -21.50 14.97 -3.34
N ASP A 523 -21.14 15.15 -4.60
CA ASP A 523 -21.99 15.86 -5.56
C ASP A 523 -22.24 14.96 -6.81
N PRO A 524 -23.07 13.90 -6.70
CA PRO A 524 -23.43 13.07 -7.84
C PRO A 524 -24.48 13.78 -8.71
N ARG A 525 -24.36 13.60 -10.03
CA ARG A 525 -25.34 14.04 -11.01
C ARG A 525 -25.40 13.08 -12.18
N VAL A 526 -26.60 12.67 -12.57
CA VAL A 526 -26.87 11.98 -13.83
C VAL A 526 -28.01 12.72 -14.54
N THR A 527 -27.81 13.10 -15.77
CA THR A 527 -28.84 13.76 -16.60
C THR A 527 -28.83 13.12 -17.96
N ASN A 528 -29.94 12.51 -18.33
CA ASN A 528 -30.21 12.03 -19.69
C ASN A 528 -31.24 12.95 -20.34
N VAL A 529 -31.02 13.25 -21.58
CA VAL A 529 -31.82 14.19 -22.35
C VAL A 529 -32.12 13.58 -23.72
N SER A 530 -33.36 13.67 -24.15
CA SER A 530 -33.80 13.23 -25.47
C SER A 530 -34.35 14.40 -26.29
N GLN A 531 -34.69 14.13 -27.52
CA GLN A 531 -35.32 15.12 -28.41
C GLN A 531 -36.59 15.73 -27.81
N ASP A 532 -37.39 14.93 -27.08
CA ASP A 532 -38.67 15.35 -26.50
C ASP A 532 -38.50 16.44 -25.43
N ASP A 533 -37.33 16.51 -24.77
CA ASP A 533 -37.03 17.50 -23.73
C ASP A 533 -36.80 18.91 -24.30
N PHE A 534 -36.46 19.03 -25.59
CA PHE A 534 -36.13 20.32 -26.23
C PHE A 534 -36.97 20.67 -27.46
N GLY A 535 -37.88 19.80 -27.87
CA GLY A 535 -38.84 20.06 -28.98
C GLY A 535 -38.25 20.12 -30.40
N SER A 536 -36.92 20.19 -30.53
CA SER A 536 -36.23 20.12 -31.83
C SER A 536 -34.79 19.74 -31.65
N PRO A 537 -34.21 18.87 -32.50
CA PRO A 537 -32.79 18.53 -32.43
C PRO A 537 -31.96 19.77 -32.75
N SER A 538 -31.12 20.17 -31.79
CA SER A 538 -30.26 21.32 -31.95
C SER A 538 -28.78 20.90 -31.78
N GLU A 539 -27.96 21.26 -32.78
CA GLU A 539 -26.51 21.20 -32.65
C GLU A 539 -25.97 22.11 -31.51
N LEU A 540 -26.81 23.06 -31.07
CA LEU A 540 -26.46 24.11 -30.11
C LEU A 540 -26.67 23.71 -28.64
N ILE A 541 -27.24 22.53 -28.37
CA ILE A 541 -27.36 22.07 -26.98
C ILE A 541 -25.99 21.70 -26.46
N ASP A 542 -25.45 22.55 -25.61
CA ASP A 542 -24.16 22.33 -24.95
C ASP A 542 -24.33 21.67 -23.58
N VAL A 543 -23.21 21.26 -23.02
CA VAL A 543 -23.15 20.60 -21.68
C VAL A 543 -23.70 21.50 -20.57
N ASN A 544 -23.65 22.83 -20.72
CA ASN A 544 -24.13 23.77 -19.69
C ASN A 544 -25.65 23.84 -19.68
N ALA A 545 -26.29 23.74 -20.85
CA ALA A 545 -27.75 23.63 -20.95
C ALA A 545 -28.24 22.35 -20.25
N ILE A 546 -27.58 21.22 -20.47
CA ILE A 546 -27.90 19.94 -19.81
C ILE A 546 -27.66 20.02 -18.29
N LYS A 547 -26.59 20.70 -17.86
CA LYS A 547 -26.30 20.93 -16.43
C LYS A 547 -27.41 21.75 -15.75
N GLY A 548 -28.09 22.59 -16.48
CA GLY A 548 -29.20 23.42 -15.97
C GLY A 548 -30.48 22.65 -15.68
N LEU A 549 -30.69 21.50 -16.34
CA LEU A 549 -31.93 20.72 -16.20
C LEU A 549 -32.01 19.95 -14.87
N ASN A 550 -30.87 19.51 -14.33
CA ASN A 550 -30.85 18.72 -13.12
C ASN A 550 -29.76 19.27 -12.16
N PRO A 551 -30.12 19.99 -11.09
CA PRO A 551 -29.15 20.54 -10.16
C PRO A 551 -28.44 19.43 -9.38
N LYS A 552 -27.20 19.68 -8.97
CA LYS A 552 -26.42 18.74 -8.16
C LYS A 552 -27.10 18.45 -6.83
N ALA A 553 -27.29 17.17 -6.53
CA ALA A 553 -27.72 16.70 -5.23
C ALA A 553 -26.51 16.55 -4.32
N SER A 554 -26.17 17.59 -3.54
CA SER A 554 -25.05 17.53 -2.60
C SER A 554 -25.43 16.78 -1.34
N VAL A 555 -24.65 15.75 -0.98
CA VAL A 555 -24.82 14.99 0.27
C VAL A 555 -23.55 15.13 1.12
N SER A 556 -23.72 15.52 2.36
CA SER A 556 -22.58 15.80 3.26
C SER A 556 -22.55 14.89 4.47
N GLY A 557 -21.34 14.66 5.01
CA GLY A 557 -21.11 13.97 6.25
C GLY A 557 -19.91 14.53 7.00
N SER A 558 -19.96 14.46 8.32
CA SER A 558 -18.86 14.88 9.19
C SER A 558 -18.39 13.70 10.03
N GLU A 559 -17.09 13.41 10.00
CA GLU A 559 -16.45 12.30 10.70
C GLU A 559 -15.49 12.82 11.76
N TRP A 560 -15.59 12.26 12.97
CA TRP A 560 -14.62 12.43 14.05
C TRP A 560 -13.95 11.10 14.32
N ASN A 561 -12.66 11.13 14.56
CA ASN A 561 -11.85 9.97 14.77
C ASN A 561 -10.84 10.24 15.88
N VAL A 562 -10.72 9.30 16.83
CA VAL A 562 -9.73 9.32 17.92
C VAL A 562 -9.08 7.95 17.98
N TYR A 563 -7.77 7.90 18.09
CA TYR A 563 -7.06 6.65 18.21
C TYR A 563 -5.96 6.68 19.27
N VAL A 564 -5.64 5.50 19.77
CA VAL A 564 -4.48 5.22 20.60
C VAL A 564 -3.91 3.86 20.20
N GLU A 565 -2.60 3.79 20.07
CA GLU A 565 -1.87 2.53 19.85
C GLU A 565 -0.57 2.53 20.63
N ASP A 566 -0.16 1.35 21.11
CA ASP A 566 1.12 1.13 21.76
C ASP A 566 1.86 -0.01 21.07
N GLU A 567 3.05 0.29 20.61
CA GLU A 567 3.99 -0.69 20.10
C GLU A 567 4.94 -1.06 21.24
N ILE A 568 4.84 -2.30 21.72
CA ILE A 568 5.55 -2.82 22.87
C ILE A 568 6.63 -3.79 22.40
N SER A 569 7.90 -3.50 22.69
CA SER A 569 9.03 -4.39 22.45
C SER A 569 9.36 -5.18 23.74
N LEU A 570 9.13 -6.50 23.71
CA LEU A 570 9.35 -7.41 24.83
C LEU A 570 10.63 -8.26 24.62
N GLY A 571 11.80 -7.59 24.55
CA GLY A 571 13.09 -8.23 24.25
C GLY A 571 13.38 -8.33 22.76
N GLU A 572 14.34 -9.17 22.38
CA GLU A 572 14.88 -9.27 21.00
C GLU A 572 13.94 -10.00 20.03
N GLY A 573 12.94 -10.72 20.51
CA GLY A 573 12.14 -11.61 19.66
C GLY A 573 10.64 -11.39 19.71
N LEU A 574 10.09 -10.48 20.51
CA LEU A 574 8.64 -10.31 20.63
C LEU A 574 8.25 -8.84 20.58
N ARG A 575 7.42 -8.48 19.61
CA ARG A 575 6.78 -7.16 19.49
C ARG A 575 5.27 -7.31 19.42
N ILE A 576 4.59 -6.44 20.10
CA ILE A 576 3.12 -6.37 20.14
C ILE A 576 2.71 -4.95 19.80
N ASN A 577 1.88 -4.78 18.80
CA ASN A 577 1.21 -3.51 18.52
C ASN A 577 -0.28 -3.69 18.81
N GLY A 578 -0.76 -3.01 19.84
CA GLY A 578 -2.16 -3.00 20.25
C GLY A 578 -2.75 -1.62 20.14
N GLY A 579 -3.95 -1.48 19.57
CA GLY A 579 -4.56 -0.19 19.39
C GLY A 579 -6.07 -0.20 19.31
N LEU A 580 -6.65 0.95 19.57
CA LEU A 580 -8.08 1.21 19.46
C LEU A 580 -8.29 2.48 18.62
N ASN A 581 -9.21 2.38 17.68
CA ASN A 581 -9.71 3.53 16.94
C ASN A 581 -11.20 3.69 17.23
N PHE A 582 -11.59 4.87 17.65
CA PHE A 582 -12.98 5.26 17.85
C PHE A 582 -13.35 6.28 16.78
N ALA A 583 -14.37 5.97 16.00
CA ALA A 583 -14.85 6.87 14.95
C ALA A 583 -16.37 7.05 15.03
N THR A 584 -16.81 8.25 14.74
CA THR A 584 -18.23 8.57 14.62
C THR A 584 -18.47 9.44 13.40
N ILE A 585 -19.50 9.12 12.64
CA ILE A 585 -19.96 9.94 11.51
C ILE A 585 -21.36 10.49 11.80
N LEU A 586 -21.53 11.75 11.48
CA LEU A 586 -22.82 12.43 11.48
C LEU A 586 -23.24 12.66 10.04
N THR A 587 -24.36 12.06 9.61
CA THR A 587 -24.92 12.22 8.26
C THR A 587 -25.56 13.61 8.10
N GLN A 588 -25.92 13.96 6.88
CA GLN A 588 -26.63 15.22 6.57
C GLN A 588 -27.91 15.39 7.39
N ASN A 589 -28.67 14.30 7.58
CA ASN A 589 -29.92 14.28 8.35
C ASN A 589 -29.69 14.07 9.84
N LYS A 590 -28.44 14.23 10.32
CA LYS A 590 -28.05 14.11 11.74
C LYS A 590 -28.14 12.70 12.32
N LYS A 591 -28.27 11.65 11.51
CA LYS A 591 -28.10 10.27 11.99
C LYS A 591 -26.64 10.03 12.33
N GLN A 592 -26.40 9.43 13.50
CA GLN A 592 -25.07 9.16 14.01
C GLN A 592 -24.75 7.66 13.93
N TYR A 593 -23.61 7.33 13.37
CA TYR A 593 -23.02 5.98 13.41
C TYR A 593 -21.70 6.04 14.14
N THR A 594 -21.55 5.18 15.15
CA THR A 594 -20.36 5.12 16.00
C THR A 594 -19.72 3.76 15.90
N SER A 595 -18.39 3.69 15.89
CA SER A 595 -17.65 2.43 15.87
C SER A 595 -16.44 2.44 16.77
N LEU A 596 -16.20 1.30 17.41
CA LEU A 596 -14.94 0.96 18.06
C LEU A 596 -14.24 -0.10 17.23
N GLN A 597 -13.00 0.18 16.84
CA GLN A 597 -12.21 -0.61 15.93
C GLN A 597 -10.91 -1.08 16.61
N PRO A 598 -10.95 -2.24 17.32
CA PRO A 598 -9.76 -2.83 17.93
C PRO A 598 -8.80 -3.36 16.87
N ARG A 599 -7.51 -3.25 17.16
CA ARG A 599 -6.40 -3.71 16.33
C ARG A 599 -5.34 -4.39 17.19
N LEU A 600 -4.81 -5.48 16.70
CA LEU A 600 -3.71 -6.19 17.33
C LEU A 600 -2.79 -6.76 16.26
N ALA A 601 -1.51 -6.54 16.40
CA ALA A 601 -0.48 -7.21 15.63
C ALA A 601 0.58 -7.75 16.58
N LEU A 602 1.04 -8.97 16.33
CA LEU A 602 2.08 -9.65 17.06
C LEU A 602 3.16 -10.09 16.09
N LEU A 603 4.41 -9.81 16.44
CA LEU A 603 5.60 -10.33 15.77
C LEU A 603 6.41 -11.10 16.79
N ALA A 604 6.68 -12.36 16.50
CA ALA A 604 7.52 -13.23 17.32
C ALA A 604 8.57 -13.90 16.44
N GLY A 605 9.83 -13.95 16.88
CA GLY A 605 10.88 -14.63 16.14
C GLY A 605 12.26 -14.07 16.40
N GLY A 606 13.24 -14.55 15.65
CA GLY A 606 14.63 -14.13 15.66
C GLY A 606 15.12 -13.72 14.28
N GLU A 607 16.43 -13.62 14.11
CA GLU A 607 17.03 -13.13 12.86
C GLU A 607 16.64 -13.93 11.61
N ASN A 608 16.51 -15.25 11.71
CA ASN A 608 16.28 -16.12 10.55
C ASN A 608 14.83 -16.59 10.39
N LEU A 609 14.07 -16.62 11.49
CA LEU A 609 12.72 -17.16 11.53
C LEU A 609 11.80 -16.20 12.24
N TYR A 610 10.65 -15.88 11.63
CA TYR A 610 9.67 -15.06 12.28
C TYR A 610 8.24 -15.57 12.04
N PHE A 611 7.39 -15.26 12.99
CA PHE A 611 5.95 -15.48 12.95
C PHE A 611 5.25 -14.15 13.21
N LYS A 612 4.22 -13.86 12.43
CA LYS A 612 3.40 -12.66 12.59
C LYS A 612 1.93 -13.04 12.65
N PHE A 613 1.19 -12.36 13.50
CA PHE A 613 -0.26 -12.48 13.61
C PHE A 613 -0.88 -11.09 13.62
N GLY A 614 -2.02 -10.93 12.95
CA GLY A 614 -2.75 -9.67 12.91
C GLY A 614 -4.26 -9.87 12.98
N ILE A 615 -4.92 -9.00 13.71
CA ILE A 615 -6.38 -8.87 13.73
C ILE A 615 -6.75 -7.39 13.66
N SER A 616 -7.68 -7.05 12.79
CA SER A 616 -8.12 -5.66 12.60
C SER A 616 -9.60 -5.60 12.32
N LYS A 617 -10.33 -4.79 13.09
CA LYS A 617 -11.68 -4.37 12.75
C LYS A 617 -11.61 -3.04 12.00
N MET A 618 -12.24 -2.94 10.84
CA MET A 618 -12.21 -1.77 9.98
C MET A 618 -13.64 -1.29 9.68
N GLN A 619 -13.77 0.00 9.38
CA GLN A 619 -15.04 0.60 8.97
C GLN A 619 -14.82 1.64 7.87
N GLN A 620 -15.75 1.69 6.91
CA GLN A 620 -15.75 2.61 5.77
C GLN A 620 -17.06 3.39 5.72
N TYR A 621 -16.96 4.71 5.51
CA TYR A 621 -18.10 5.63 5.52
C TYR A 621 -18.48 6.15 4.14
N LEU A 622 -18.02 5.46 3.11
CA LEU A 622 -18.40 5.73 1.73
C LEU A 622 -18.61 4.41 0.98
N HIS A 623 -19.36 4.46 -0.09
CA HIS A 623 -19.65 3.33 -0.95
C HIS A 623 -19.23 3.69 -2.36
N LEU A 624 -18.64 2.75 -3.08
CA LEU A 624 -18.45 2.85 -4.53
C LEU A 624 -19.52 1.99 -5.21
N LEU A 625 -20.38 2.62 -5.96
CA LEU A 625 -21.40 1.93 -6.72
C LEU A 625 -20.87 1.71 -8.13
N THR A 626 -20.54 0.44 -8.45
CA THR A 626 -19.95 0.04 -9.73
C THR A 626 -21.05 -0.48 -10.66
N ASN A 627 -21.21 0.12 -11.84
CA ASN A 627 -22.24 -0.30 -12.79
C ASN A 627 -21.81 -1.53 -13.60
N ASN A 628 -20.56 -1.61 -14.03
CA ASN A 628 -20.07 -2.64 -14.95
C ASN A 628 -19.07 -3.60 -14.33
N GLY A 629 -18.79 -3.52 -13.02
CA GLY A 629 -17.82 -4.37 -12.34
C GLY A 629 -16.38 -4.20 -12.81
N LEU A 630 -16.06 -3.16 -13.60
CA LEU A 630 -14.71 -2.91 -14.11
C LEU A 630 -13.90 -1.96 -13.25
N GLY A 631 -14.50 -1.32 -12.23
CA GLY A 631 -13.83 -0.30 -11.40
C GLY A 631 -13.38 0.91 -12.20
N LEU A 632 -14.21 1.30 -13.16
CA LEU A 632 -13.94 2.43 -14.05
C LEU A 632 -14.16 3.77 -13.31
N PRO A 633 -13.62 4.87 -13.82
CA PRO A 633 -13.90 6.21 -13.28
C PRO A 633 -15.40 6.59 -13.30
N THR A 634 -16.21 5.88 -14.08
CA THR A 634 -17.68 6.04 -14.15
C THR A 634 -18.41 5.58 -12.88
N ASP A 635 -17.74 4.91 -11.97
CA ASP A 635 -18.33 4.45 -10.71
C ASP A 635 -18.58 5.62 -9.76
N ILE A 636 -19.70 5.58 -9.04
CA ILE A 636 -20.16 6.68 -8.20
C ILE A 636 -19.75 6.48 -6.76
N PHE A 637 -19.05 7.48 -6.18
CA PHE A 637 -18.89 7.57 -4.75
C PHE A 637 -20.12 8.20 -4.09
N VAL A 638 -20.67 7.50 -3.10
CA VAL A 638 -21.77 7.97 -2.27
C VAL A 638 -21.42 7.83 -0.80
N PRO A 639 -21.85 8.76 0.08
CA PRO A 639 -21.59 8.65 1.50
C PRO A 639 -22.53 7.66 2.17
N THR A 640 -22.11 7.16 3.31
CA THR A 640 -23.02 6.63 4.33
C THR A 640 -24.10 7.67 4.63
N ASN A 641 -25.34 7.25 4.64
CA ASN A 641 -26.50 8.08 4.93
C ASN A 641 -27.50 7.32 5.84
N ASP A 642 -28.74 7.73 5.88
CA ASP A 642 -29.74 7.13 6.79
C ASP A 642 -30.20 5.74 6.32
N VAL A 643 -30.04 5.42 5.05
CA VAL A 643 -30.43 4.15 4.41
C VAL A 643 -29.21 3.25 4.21
N LEU A 644 -28.09 3.80 3.77
CA LEU A 644 -26.85 3.09 3.52
C LEU A 644 -25.94 3.16 4.77
N PRO A 645 -25.89 2.11 5.62
CA PRO A 645 -25.06 2.09 6.82
C PRO A 645 -23.57 2.00 6.44
N PRO A 646 -22.66 2.33 7.38
CA PRO A 646 -21.23 2.15 7.18
C PRO A 646 -20.88 0.68 6.91
N GLN A 647 -20.04 0.43 5.93
CA GLN A 647 -19.48 -0.90 5.65
C GLN A 647 -18.46 -1.28 6.73
N ARG A 648 -18.36 -2.57 7.07
CA ARG A 648 -17.49 -3.08 8.14
C ARG A 648 -16.69 -4.27 7.65
N SER A 649 -15.50 -4.45 8.19
CA SER A 649 -14.72 -5.67 7.99
C SER A 649 -13.99 -6.13 9.24
N TRP A 650 -13.78 -7.44 9.33
CA TRP A 650 -12.80 -8.07 10.20
C TRP A 650 -11.75 -8.73 9.35
N ILE A 651 -10.47 -8.48 9.66
CA ILE A 651 -9.33 -9.04 8.96
C ILE A 651 -8.49 -9.82 9.96
N PHE A 652 -8.24 -11.10 9.65
CA PHE A 652 -7.37 -11.98 10.40
C PHE A 652 -6.27 -12.45 9.46
N ASN A 653 -5.03 -12.39 9.90
CA ASN A 653 -3.91 -12.88 9.12
C ASN A 653 -2.84 -13.48 10.01
N THR A 654 -2.18 -14.50 9.48
CA THR A 654 -1.06 -15.19 10.11
C THR A 654 0.01 -15.41 9.07
N SER A 655 1.23 -15.05 9.35
CA SER A 655 2.35 -15.25 8.45
C SER A 655 3.54 -15.88 9.14
N PHE A 656 4.27 -16.66 8.36
CA PHE A 656 5.53 -17.30 8.70
C PHE A 656 6.56 -16.88 7.68
N GLY A 657 7.77 -16.57 8.12
CA GLY A 657 8.86 -16.24 7.21
C GLY A 657 10.19 -16.83 7.67
N TYR A 658 10.99 -17.22 6.69
CA TYR A 658 12.33 -17.74 6.89
C TYR A 658 13.30 -17.05 5.96
N ARG A 659 14.48 -16.70 6.46
CA ARG A 659 15.55 -16.09 5.68
C ARG A 659 16.89 -16.75 5.97
N THR A 660 17.76 -16.73 4.95
CA THR A 660 19.12 -17.23 5.08
C THR A 660 20.13 -16.08 5.00
N ASN A 661 21.31 -16.30 5.53
CA ASN A 661 22.41 -15.33 5.47
C ASN A 661 22.90 -15.07 4.02
N ASP A 662 22.60 -15.96 3.08
CA ASP A 662 22.92 -15.81 1.65
C ASP A 662 21.89 -14.99 0.87
N GLY A 663 20.88 -14.40 1.56
CA GLY A 663 19.88 -13.53 0.98
C GLY A 663 18.70 -14.23 0.33
N TYR A 664 18.44 -15.50 0.62
CA TYR A 664 17.18 -16.15 0.26
C TYR A 664 16.13 -15.85 1.33
N ARG A 665 14.92 -15.57 0.88
CA ARG A 665 13.75 -15.32 1.72
C ARG A 665 12.57 -16.15 1.26
N PHE A 666 11.90 -16.76 2.22
CA PHE A 666 10.65 -17.48 2.00
C PHE A 666 9.61 -16.96 2.99
N GLY A 667 8.40 -16.74 2.51
CA GLY A 667 7.29 -16.38 3.36
C GLY A 667 6.00 -17.05 2.93
N MET A 668 5.16 -17.32 3.91
CA MET A 668 3.84 -17.89 3.72
C MET A 668 2.85 -17.13 4.63
N GLU A 669 1.72 -16.72 4.09
CA GLU A 669 0.68 -16.01 4.82
C GLU A 669 -0.70 -16.59 4.50
N VAL A 670 -1.51 -16.76 5.53
CA VAL A 670 -2.93 -17.14 5.43
C VAL A 670 -3.76 -16.00 5.97
N TYR A 671 -4.85 -15.68 5.29
CA TYR A 671 -5.78 -14.64 5.73
C TYR A 671 -7.24 -15.08 5.64
N TYR A 672 -8.06 -14.45 6.47
CA TYR A 672 -9.51 -14.49 6.42
C TYR A 672 -10.04 -13.08 6.62
N LYS A 673 -10.99 -12.68 5.79
CA LYS A 673 -11.67 -11.38 5.85
C LYS A 673 -13.17 -11.61 5.78
N ARG A 674 -13.91 -11.05 6.72
CA ARG A 674 -15.36 -10.94 6.69
C ARG A 674 -15.75 -9.50 6.39
N LEU A 675 -16.72 -9.33 5.50
CA LEU A 675 -17.29 -8.06 5.10
C LEU A 675 -18.77 -8.04 5.46
N ASP A 676 -19.22 -6.98 6.11
CA ASP A 676 -20.62 -6.76 6.47
C ASP A 676 -21.07 -5.40 5.94
N ASP A 677 -22.36 -5.28 5.63
CA ASP A 677 -23.02 -4.07 5.12
C ASP A 677 -22.41 -3.52 3.82
N ILE A 678 -21.87 -4.38 2.97
CA ILE A 678 -21.34 -3.99 1.65
C ILE A 678 -22.49 -3.72 0.67
N SER A 679 -22.30 -2.75 -0.22
CA SER A 679 -23.27 -2.37 -1.25
C SER A 679 -22.91 -2.92 -2.61
N SER A 680 -23.91 -3.13 -3.45
CA SER A 680 -23.76 -3.53 -4.85
C SER A 680 -24.91 -2.99 -5.71
N PHE A 681 -24.79 -3.13 -7.03
CA PHE A 681 -25.93 -2.97 -7.93
C PHE A 681 -26.47 -4.33 -8.39
N LYS A 682 -27.74 -4.34 -8.76
CA LYS A 682 -28.32 -5.44 -9.55
C LYS A 682 -27.78 -5.36 -10.97
N GLU A 683 -27.59 -6.50 -11.63
CA GLU A 683 -27.23 -6.54 -13.04
C GLU A 683 -28.34 -5.90 -13.89
N GLY A 684 -27.93 -5.08 -14.84
CA GLY A 684 -28.86 -4.29 -15.67
C GLY A 684 -29.54 -3.12 -14.95
N GLY A 685 -29.26 -2.93 -13.64
CA GLY A 685 -29.72 -1.77 -12.87
C GLY A 685 -28.72 -0.62 -12.98
N GLY A 686 -29.17 0.51 -13.51
CA GLY A 686 -28.43 1.78 -13.40
C GLY A 686 -28.93 2.60 -12.21
N ILE A 687 -28.16 3.59 -11.76
CA ILE A 687 -28.68 4.61 -10.86
C ILE A 687 -29.54 5.54 -11.72
N ASP A 688 -30.86 5.40 -11.66
CA ASP A 688 -31.77 6.40 -12.20
C ASP A 688 -31.93 7.54 -11.17
N ILE A 689 -30.96 8.43 -11.17
CA ILE A 689 -30.99 9.64 -10.31
C ILE A 689 -31.98 10.67 -10.88
N ASN A 690 -32.48 10.49 -12.10
CA ASN A 690 -33.34 11.45 -12.78
C ASN A 690 -34.79 11.48 -12.27
N GLN A 691 -35.21 10.44 -11.58
CA GLN A 691 -36.51 10.47 -10.95
C GLN A 691 -36.30 10.77 -9.47
N ASN A 692 -36.98 11.71 -8.90
CA ASN A 692 -37.03 12.09 -7.47
C ASN A 692 -37.30 10.92 -6.49
N ILE A 693 -36.85 9.72 -6.83
CA ILE A 693 -36.97 8.49 -6.08
C ILE A 693 -35.72 8.42 -5.22
N ASN A 694 -35.89 8.04 -3.97
CA ASN A 694 -34.81 7.71 -3.04
C ASN A 694 -33.99 6.54 -3.63
N TRP A 695 -33.05 6.86 -4.52
CA TRP A 695 -32.21 5.87 -5.24
C TRP A 695 -31.48 4.93 -4.29
N GLU A 696 -31.20 5.38 -3.07
CA GLU A 696 -30.56 4.59 -2.01
C GLU A 696 -31.34 3.32 -1.65
N ASN A 697 -32.68 3.35 -1.77
CA ASN A 697 -33.52 2.18 -1.51
C ASN A 697 -33.34 1.06 -2.56
N GLY A 698 -32.82 1.41 -3.73
CA GLY A 698 -32.49 0.48 -4.81
C GLY A 698 -31.12 -0.20 -4.67
N VAL A 699 -30.30 0.19 -3.67
CA VAL A 699 -28.95 -0.35 -3.46
C VAL A 699 -28.99 -1.53 -2.51
N PRO A 700 -28.81 -2.76 -2.98
CA PRO A 700 -28.74 -3.93 -2.11
C PRO A 700 -27.58 -3.84 -1.12
N ILE A 701 -27.83 -4.25 0.11
CA ILE A 701 -26.83 -4.41 1.16
C ILE A 701 -26.64 -5.87 1.45
N GLY A 702 -25.39 -6.32 1.58
CA GLY A 702 -25.05 -7.72 1.76
C GLY A 702 -23.80 -7.93 2.59
N THR A 703 -23.30 -9.15 2.54
CA THR A 703 -22.09 -9.61 3.21
C THR A 703 -21.13 -10.27 2.23
N GLY A 704 -19.90 -10.50 2.64
CA GLY A 704 -18.93 -11.23 1.86
C GLY A 704 -17.85 -11.85 2.73
N ASN A 705 -17.18 -12.85 2.19
CA ASN A 705 -16.00 -13.46 2.78
C ASN A 705 -14.87 -13.46 1.77
N ALA A 706 -13.64 -13.38 2.25
CA ALA A 706 -12.45 -13.61 1.45
C ALA A 706 -11.40 -14.33 2.29
N TYR A 707 -10.77 -15.34 1.71
CA TYR A 707 -9.71 -16.11 2.36
C TYR A 707 -8.70 -16.59 1.33
N GLY A 708 -7.49 -16.80 1.77
CA GLY A 708 -6.44 -17.23 0.85
C GLY A 708 -5.12 -17.55 1.51
N LEU A 709 -4.26 -18.11 0.66
CA LEU A 709 -2.89 -18.46 0.94
C LEU A 709 -1.98 -17.66 0.02
N GLU A 710 -1.02 -16.98 0.59
CA GLU A 710 0.01 -16.20 -0.11
C GLU A 710 1.37 -16.82 0.18
N THR A 711 2.22 -16.99 -0.82
CA THR A 711 3.61 -17.42 -0.63
C THR A 711 4.52 -16.57 -1.49
N PHE A 712 5.72 -16.32 -1.00
CA PHE A 712 6.79 -15.73 -1.80
C PHE A 712 8.11 -16.46 -1.56
N PHE A 713 8.92 -16.50 -2.60
CA PHE A 713 10.30 -16.98 -2.54
C PHE A 713 11.18 -16.01 -3.32
N GLU A 714 12.19 -15.45 -2.67
CA GLU A 714 13.00 -14.38 -3.22
C GLU A 714 14.48 -14.60 -2.95
N LYS A 715 15.31 -14.10 -3.85
CA LYS A 715 16.74 -13.90 -3.64
C LYS A 715 17.05 -12.42 -3.84
N VAL A 716 17.54 -11.76 -2.80
CA VAL A 716 17.73 -10.30 -2.78
C VAL A 716 19.19 -9.87 -2.89
N THR A 717 20.13 -10.79 -2.98
CA THR A 717 21.59 -10.53 -3.05
C THR A 717 22.25 -11.19 -4.23
N GLY A 718 23.41 -10.70 -4.64
CA GLY A 718 24.23 -11.23 -5.73
C GLY A 718 23.85 -10.69 -7.11
N LYS A 719 24.41 -11.35 -8.16
CA LYS A 719 24.19 -10.95 -9.56
C LYS A 719 22.80 -11.28 -10.09
N THR A 720 22.20 -12.35 -9.56
CA THR A 720 20.86 -12.80 -9.94
C THR A 720 19.91 -12.55 -8.78
N LEU A 721 19.01 -11.62 -8.95
CA LEU A 721 17.90 -11.36 -8.05
C LEU A 721 16.66 -11.99 -8.65
N PHE A 722 15.86 -12.68 -7.85
CA PHE A 722 14.59 -13.19 -8.32
C PHE A 722 13.50 -13.11 -7.25
N SER A 723 12.26 -13.07 -7.71
CA SER A 723 11.07 -13.11 -6.86
C SER A 723 10.02 -13.99 -7.52
N LEU A 724 9.50 -14.95 -6.78
CA LEU A 724 8.36 -15.78 -7.16
C LEU A 724 7.26 -15.57 -6.11
N ASN A 725 6.15 -15.01 -6.54
CA ASN A 725 4.97 -14.77 -5.72
C ASN A 725 3.82 -15.65 -6.21
N TYR A 726 3.19 -16.37 -5.31
CA TYR A 726 1.98 -17.13 -5.59
C TYR A 726 0.88 -16.77 -4.59
N SER A 727 -0.34 -16.62 -5.06
CA SER A 727 -1.51 -16.50 -4.21
C SER A 727 -2.65 -17.37 -4.71
N TYR A 728 -3.27 -18.05 -3.76
CA TYR A 728 -4.57 -18.67 -3.90
C TYR A 728 -5.59 -17.88 -3.10
N SER A 729 -6.67 -17.40 -3.72
CA SER A 729 -7.62 -16.48 -3.14
C SER A 729 -9.04 -16.84 -3.56
N LEU A 730 -9.93 -16.98 -2.59
CA LEU A 730 -11.36 -17.12 -2.83
C LEU A 730 -12.10 -15.96 -2.15
N SER A 731 -13.02 -15.36 -2.88
CA SER A 731 -13.84 -14.27 -2.36
C SER A 731 -15.27 -14.38 -2.90
N ASP A 732 -16.21 -14.27 -2.01
CA ASP A 732 -17.63 -14.39 -2.29
C ASP A 732 -18.47 -13.23 -1.74
N ARG A 733 -19.68 -13.11 -2.25
CA ARG A 733 -20.67 -12.11 -1.84
C ARG A 733 -22.04 -12.73 -1.74
N THR A 734 -22.84 -12.24 -0.79
CA THR A 734 -24.22 -12.64 -0.58
C THR A 734 -25.09 -11.41 -0.36
N PHE A 735 -26.10 -11.24 -1.20
CA PHE A 735 -27.07 -10.15 -1.10
C PHE A 735 -28.48 -10.73 -1.14
N PRO A 736 -29.40 -10.34 -0.26
CA PRO A 736 -30.76 -10.91 -0.21
C PRO A 736 -31.52 -10.80 -1.53
N ASN A 737 -31.29 -9.72 -2.29
CA ASN A 737 -32.02 -9.38 -3.50
C ASN A 737 -31.24 -9.63 -4.81
N ILE A 738 -30.07 -10.29 -4.73
CA ILE A 738 -29.25 -10.69 -5.88
C ILE A 738 -29.09 -12.21 -5.84
N ASN A 739 -29.22 -12.88 -7.00
CA ASN A 739 -29.14 -14.34 -7.13
C ASN A 739 -30.07 -15.10 -6.16
N ASN A 740 -31.26 -14.55 -5.87
CA ASN A 740 -32.21 -15.10 -4.91
C ASN A 740 -31.60 -15.35 -3.51
N GLY A 741 -30.66 -14.52 -3.08
CA GLY A 741 -29.97 -14.66 -1.80
C GLY A 741 -28.85 -15.71 -1.79
N GLN A 742 -28.55 -16.32 -2.92
CA GLN A 742 -27.45 -17.27 -3.03
C GLN A 742 -26.11 -16.56 -3.12
N THR A 743 -25.08 -17.20 -2.58
CA THR A 743 -23.70 -16.72 -2.61
C THR A 743 -23.11 -16.85 -4.01
N PHE A 744 -22.39 -15.83 -4.47
CA PHE A 744 -21.74 -15.80 -5.77
C PHE A 744 -20.29 -15.25 -5.67
N PRO A 745 -19.40 -15.61 -6.61
CA PRO A 745 -18.02 -15.12 -6.61
C PRO A 745 -17.92 -13.60 -6.77
N PHE A 746 -16.94 -12.99 -6.11
CA PHE A 746 -16.65 -11.57 -6.32
C PHE A 746 -16.01 -11.34 -7.70
N GLY A 747 -16.50 -10.36 -8.47
CA GLY A 747 -16.10 -10.13 -9.85
C GLY A 747 -14.61 -9.89 -10.08
N PHE A 748 -13.92 -9.27 -9.13
CA PHE A 748 -12.46 -9.05 -9.22
C PHE A 748 -11.62 -10.18 -8.63
N ASN A 749 -12.23 -11.26 -8.13
CA ASN A 749 -11.49 -12.39 -7.62
C ASN A 749 -10.77 -13.13 -8.75
N ARG A 750 -9.53 -13.54 -8.47
CA ARG A 750 -8.70 -14.41 -9.30
C ARG A 750 -8.18 -15.51 -8.40
N ASP A 751 -8.65 -16.74 -8.64
CA ASP A 751 -8.37 -17.85 -7.73
C ASP A 751 -6.89 -18.15 -7.63
N HIS A 752 -6.17 -18.12 -8.75
CA HIS A 752 -4.73 -18.34 -8.81
C HIS A 752 -4.02 -17.13 -9.41
N ASN A 753 -2.92 -16.73 -8.79
CA ASN A 753 -2.08 -15.64 -9.27
C ASN A 753 -0.61 -16.00 -9.04
N VAL A 754 0.16 -16.08 -10.11
CA VAL A 754 1.61 -16.37 -10.09
C VAL A 754 2.36 -15.23 -10.73
N LYS A 755 3.40 -14.72 -10.08
CA LYS A 755 4.28 -13.68 -10.62
C LYS A 755 5.71 -14.06 -10.38
N PHE A 756 6.47 -14.05 -11.44
CA PHE A 756 7.88 -14.38 -11.46
C PHE A 756 8.67 -13.23 -12.06
N SER A 757 9.69 -12.78 -11.36
CA SER A 757 10.58 -11.70 -11.79
C SER A 757 12.02 -12.12 -11.59
N VAL A 758 12.86 -11.87 -12.59
CA VAL A 758 14.32 -12.06 -12.52
C VAL A 758 15.01 -10.80 -12.99
N THR A 759 15.96 -10.32 -12.21
CA THR A 759 16.92 -9.29 -12.61
C THR A 759 18.31 -9.87 -12.58
N TYR A 760 18.98 -9.88 -13.74
CA TYR A 760 20.35 -10.34 -13.88
C TYR A 760 21.28 -9.16 -14.14
N ARG A 761 22.20 -8.90 -13.22
CA ARG A 761 23.22 -7.85 -13.34
C ARG A 761 24.34 -8.33 -14.24
N LEU A 762 24.34 -7.88 -15.50
CA LEU A 762 25.38 -8.17 -16.47
C LEU A 762 26.69 -7.50 -16.09
N SER A 763 26.62 -6.25 -15.62
CA SER A 763 27.74 -5.45 -15.13
C SER A 763 27.23 -4.44 -14.08
N GLN A 764 28.13 -3.67 -13.50
CA GLN A 764 27.77 -2.52 -12.64
C GLN A 764 26.97 -1.43 -13.38
N PHE A 765 26.90 -1.48 -14.72
CA PHE A 765 26.22 -0.48 -15.55
C PHE A 765 25.11 -1.07 -16.42
N SER A 766 24.80 -2.35 -16.28
CA SER A 766 23.78 -2.97 -17.11
C SER A 766 23.06 -4.12 -16.42
N GLU A 767 21.74 -4.18 -16.61
CA GLU A 767 20.85 -5.18 -16.04
C GLU A 767 19.90 -5.71 -17.10
N PHE A 768 19.60 -6.98 -17.02
CA PHE A 768 18.55 -7.67 -17.79
C PHE A 768 17.42 -8.05 -16.86
N LEU A 769 16.18 -7.74 -17.25
CA LEU A 769 14.96 -7.98 -16.50
C LEU A 769 14.02 -8.89 -17.27
N VAL A 770 13.46 -9.90 -16.59
CA VAL A 770 12.40 -10.76 -17.10
C VAL A 770 11.27 -10.78 -16.10
N ASN A 771 10.04 -10.53 -16.54
CA ASN A 771 8.84 -10.66 -15.72
C ASN A 771 7.83 -11.55 -16.42
N TRP A 772 7.32 -12.53 -15.71
CA TRP A 772 6.22 -13.34 -16.16
C TRP A 772 5.08 -13.30 -15.15
N SER A 773 3.86 -13.17 -15.66
CA SER A 773 2.67 -13.12 -14.84
C SER A 773 1.63 -14.08 -15.38
N TYR A 774 0.99 -14.82 -14.49
CA TYR A 774 -0.17 -15.64 -14.76
C TYR A 774 -1.25 -15.35 -13.71
N SER A 775 -2.50 -15.28 -14.12
CA SER A 775 -3.63 -15.33 -13.21
C SER A 775 -4.83 -15.98 -13.87
N SER A 776 -5.61 -16.72 -13.08
CA SER A 776 -6.92 -17.22 -13.54
C SER A 776 -7.81 -16.04 -13.95
N GLY A 777 -8.76 -16.31 -14.84
CA GLY A 777 -9.75 -15.33 -15.27
C GLY A 777 -10.57 -14.81 -14.08
N ASN A 778 -10.86 -13.52 -14.05
CA ASN A 778 -11.81 -12.95 -13.10
C ASN A 778 -13.26 -13.25 -13.52
N TYR A 779 -14.17 -13.14 -12.57
CA TYR A 779 -15.59 -13.44 -12.79
C TYR A 779 -16.33 -12.27 -13.43
N TYR A 780 -17.30 -12.57 -14.28
CA TYR A 780 -18.20 -11.58 -14.87
C TYR A 780 -19.62 -12.15 -15.06
N SER A 781 -20.60 -11.28 -15.22
CA SER A 781 -21.98 -11.69 -15.49
C SER A 781 -22.16 -11.89 -17.00
N GLN A 782 -22.40 -13.12 -17.40
CA GLN A 782 -22.79 -13.44 -18.77
C GLN A 782 -24.31 -13.46 -18.88
N PRO A 783 -24.91 -12.80 -19.88
CA PRO A 783 -26.34 -12.90 -20.11
C PRO A 783 -26.80 -14.35 -20.30
N SER A 784 -27.86 -14.70 -19.62
CA SER A 784 -28.48 -16.03 -19.71
C SER A 784 -29.42 -16.17 -20.91
N GLY A 785 -29.84 -15.06 -21.50
CA GLY A 785 -30.73 -15.02 -22.65
C GLY A 785 -30.91 -13.61 -23.23
N ILE A 786 -31.63 -13.53 -24.33
CA ILE A 786 -31.98 -12.28 -24.99
C ILE A 786 -33.50 -12.26 -25.13
N SER A 787 -34.11 -11.18 -24.65
CA SER A 787 -35.51 -10.88 -24.84
C SER A 787 -35.64 -9.78 -25.91
N VAL A 788 -36.49 -9.97 -26.87
CA VAL A 788 -36.79 -8.90 -27.86
C VAL A 788 -38.19 -8.39 -27.55
N PRO A 789 -38.29 -7.27 -26.84
CA PRO A 789 -39.59 -6.63 -26.58
C PRO A 789 -40.23 -6.13 -27.86
N ILE A 790 -41.52 -5.73 -27.80
CA ILE A 790 -42.28 -5.22 -28.93
C ILE A 790 -41.61 -4.01 -29.58
N SER A 791 -40.80 -3.25 -28.83
CA SER A 791 -39.98 -2.15 -29.34
C SER A 791 -38.88 -2.56 -30.34
N GLY A 792 -38.63 -3.87 -30.52
CA GLY A 792 -37.64 -4.41 -31.45
C GLY A 792 -36.18 -4.35 -30.98
N GLN A 793 -35.89 -3.65 -29.90
CA GLN A 793 -34.51 -3.59 -29.34
C GLN A 793 -34.23 -4.77 -28.42
N PRO A 794 -33.15 -5.53 -28.63
CA PRO A 794 -32.83 -6.67 -27.80
C PRO A 794 -32.41 -6.24 -26.39
N VAL A 795 -32.98 -6.86 -25.38
CA VAL A 795 -32.65 -6.68 -23.97
C VAL A 795 -31.97 -7.96 -23.46
N PHE A 796 -30.79 -7.83 -22.92
CA PHE A 796 -30.08 -8.94 -22.32
C PHE A 796 -30.65 -9.29 -20.95
N VAL A 797 -30.95 -10.57 -20.75
CA VAL A 797 -31.51 -11.08 -19.50
C VAL A 797 -30.38 -11.71 -18.69
N TYR A 798 -30.16 -11.21 -17.48
CA TYR A 798 -29.18 -11.74 -16.51
C TYR A 798 -29.95 -12.45 -15.39
N LEU A 799 -29.75 -13.77 -15.25
CA LEU A 799 -30.36 -14.56 -14.18
C LEU A 799 -29.44 -14.65 -12.95
N GLU A 800 -28.14 -14.69 -13.20
CA GLU A 800 -27.13 -14.83 -12.15
C GLU A 800 -25.99 -13.83 -12.33
N LYS A 801 -25.52 -13.26 -11.23
CA LYS A 801 -24.37 -12.36 -11.18
C LYS A 801 -23.08 -13.16 -11.09
N ASN A 802 -22.06 -12.76 -11.88
CA ASN A 802 -20.73 -13.35 -11.89
C ASN A 802 -20.71 -14.87 -12.15
N ASN A 803 -21.53 -15.32 -13.10
CA ASN A 803 -21.76 -16.72 -13.45
C ASN A 803 -20.74 -17.31 -14.43
N ALA A 804 -19.82 -16.50 -14.95
CA ALA A 804 -18.82 -16.90 -15.93
C ALA A 804 -17.43 -16.33 -15.56
N THR A 805 -16.37 -16.91 -16.13
CA THR A 805 -14.99 -16.43 -15.97
C THR A 805 -14.39 -16.02 -17.30
N PHE A 806 -13.59 -14.96 -17.29
CA PHE A 806 -12.73 -14.63 -18.43
C PHE A 806 -11.67 -15.71 -18.66
N PRO A 807 -11.12 -15.83 -19.89
CA PRO A 807 -9.93 -16.64 -20.12
C PRO A 807 -8.77 -16.21 -19.22
N ASP A 808 -7.90 -17.17 -18.87
CA ASP A 808 -6.74 -16.92 -18.05
C ASP A 808 -5.83 -15.84 -18.65
N PHE A 809 -5.35 -14.96 -17.80
CA PHE A 809 -4.38 -13.94 -18.14
C PHE A 809 -2.96 -14.48 -18.00
N HIS A 810 -2.11 -14.28 -19.00
CA HIS A 810 -0.67 -14.44 -18.83
C HIS A 810 0.12 -13.53 -19.75
N ARG A 811 1.31 -13.13 -19.30
CA ARG A 811 2.16 -12.17 -20.02
C ARG A 811 3.63 -12.37 -19.67
N LEU A 812 4.49 -12.17 -20.67
CA LEU A 812 5.94 -12.15 -20.52
C LEU A 812 6.48 -10.80 -20.98
N ASP A 813 7.32 -10.18 -20.15
CA ASP A 813 7.94 -8.89 -20.42
C ASP A 813 9.45 -9.01 -20.27
N PHE A 814 10.21 -8.32 -21.13
CA PHE A 814 11.66 -8.21 -21.08
C PHE A 814 12.10 -6.76 -20.95
N GLY A 815 13.25 -6.56 -20.30
CA GLY A 815 13.84 -5.24 -20.19
C GLY A 815 15.36 -5.26 -20.07
N PHE A 816 16.00 -4.25 -20.64
CA PHE A 816 17.42 -3.97 -20.47
C PHE A 816 17.59 -2.55 -19.94
N SER A 817 18.33 -2.40 -18.85
CA SER A 817 18.72 -1.10 -18.30
C SER A 817 20.22 -0.89 -18.49
N PHE A 818 20.59 0.31 -18.95
CA PHE A 818 21.97 0.75 -19.08
C PHE A 818 22.14 2.04 -18.29
N TYR A 819 23.19 2.11 -17.49
CA TYR A 819 23.48 3.23 -16.62
C TYR A 819 24.80 3.88 -17.04
N ASN A 820 24.82 5.20 -17.12
CA ASN A 820 26.03 5.98 -17.29
C ASN A 820 26.17 7.00 -16.16
N VAL A 821 27.37 7.12 -15.61
CA VAL A 821 27.67 8.05 -14.54
C VAL A 821 28.61 9.13 -15.06
N TYR A 822 28.14 10.36 -14.98
CA TYR A 822 28.88 11.55 -15.37
C TYR A 822 29.30 12.34 -14.12
N LYS A 823 30.29 13.21 -14.25
CA LYS A 823 30.71 14.11 -13.16
C LYS A 823 29.58 15.01 -12.64
N TRP A 824 28.57 15.28 -13.47
CA TRP A 824 27.44 16.16 -13.17
C TRP A 824 26.14 15.42 -12.88
N GLY A 825 26.09 14.11 -13.11
CA GLY A 825 24.85 13.35 -12.89
C GLY A 825 24.90 11.92 -13.38
N ARG A 826 23.75 11.29 -13.44
CA ARG A 826 23.56 9.91 -13.88
C ARG A 826 22.51 9.86 -15.01
N ALA A 827 22.76 9.04 -16.02
CA ALA A 827 21.78 8.72 -17.04
C ALA A 827 21.38 7.24 -16.98
N LYS A 828 20.12 6.94 -17.22
CA LYS A 828 19.58 5.58 -17.39
C LYS A 828 18.90 5.49 -18.74
N PHE A 829 19.27 4.52 -19.55
CA PHE A 829 18.57 4.12 -20.76
C PHE A 829 17.90 2.78 -20.52
N PHE A 830 16.63 2.67 -20.84
CA PHE A 830 15.86 1.43 -20.74
C PHE A 830 15.28 1.08 -22.10
N LEU A 831 15.46 -0.20 -22.47
CA LEU A 831 14.85 -0.80 -23.65
C LEU A 831 14.07 -2.03 -23.18
N GLY A 832 12.80 -2.15 -23.56
CA GLY A 832 11.95 -3.24 -23.10
C GLY A 832 10.95 -3.69 -24.16
N LEU A 833 10.37 -4.85 -23.89
CA LEU A 833 9.31 -5.43 -24.68
C LEU A 833 8.21 -5.92 -23.73
N TYR A 834 7.07 -5.28 -23.79
CA TYR A 834 5.89 -5.65 -23.03
C TYR A 834 5.04 -6.64 -23.83
N ASN A 835 4.50 -7.67 -23.18
CA ASN A 835 3.70 -8.72 -23.81
C ASN A 835 4.44 -9.39 -24.99
N ALA A 836 5.63 -9.90 -24.72
CA ALA A 836 6.59 -10.35 -25.74
C ALA A 836 6.06 -11.43 -26.70
N TYR A 837 5.12 -12.26 -26.28
CA TYR A 837 4.47 -13.25 -27.15
C TYR A 837 3.09 -12.80 -27.68
N ASN A 838 2.78 -11.50 -27.55
CA ASN A 838 1.61 -10.84 -28.16
C ASN A 838 0.27 -11.53 -27.84
N ARG A 839 0.08 -11.94 -26.57
CA ARG A 839 -1.18 -12.57 -26.17
C ARG A 839 -2.29 -11.53 -26.09
N ASN A 840 -3.44 -11.85 -26.64
CA ASN A 840 -4.68 -11.07 -26.49
C ASN A 840 -5.32 -11.41 -25.13
N ASN A 841 -4.97 -10.66 -24.10
CA ASN A 841 -5.54 -10.80 -22.76
C ASN A 841 -6.85 -10.02 -22.69
N PRO A 842 -8.00 -10.67 -22.53
CA PRO A 842 -9.28 -9.97 -22.55
C PRO A 842 -9.46 -9.15 -21.25
N PHE A 843 -9.98 -7.94 -21.42
CA PHE A 843 -10.40 -7.09 -20.32
C PHE A 843 -11.90 -6.83 -20.29
N TYR A 844 -12.58 -7.01 -21.45
CA TYR A 844 -13.99 -6.77 -21.64
C TYR A 844 -14.55 -7.78 -22.63
N SER A 845 -15.79 -8.21 -22.41
CA SER A 845 -16.52 -9.09 -23.32
C SER A 845 -17.89 -8.51 -23.61
N GLU A 846 -18.30 -8.57 -24.85
CA GLU A 846 -19.58 -8.05 -25.33
C GLU A 846 -20.26 -9.08 -26.24
N LEU A 847 -21.59 -9.18 -26.15
CA LEU A 847 -22.38 -9.91 -27.12
C LEU A 847 -22.65 -9.05 -28.34
N VAL A 848 -22.02 -9.41 -29.44
CA VAL A 848 -22.13 -8.70 -30.71
C VAL A 848 -23.01 -9.52 -31.66
N ARG A 849 -23.95 -8.86 -32.34
CA ARG A 849 -24.77 -9.48 -33.37
C ARG A 849 -23.91 -9.77 -34.60
N THR A 850 -23.81 -11.04 -34.99
CA THR A 850 -22.91 -11.50 -36.07
C THR A 850 -23.48 -11.32 -37.46
N ASN A 851 -24.82 -11.33 -37.61
CA ASN A 851 -25.48 -11.16 -38.89
C ASN A 851 -26.89 -10.57 -38.68
N ASN A 852 -27.19 -9.48 -39.36
CA ASN A 852 -28.47 -8.82 -39.26
C ASN A 852 -29.67 -9.71 -39.65
N ASN A 853 -29.45 -10.76 -40.50
CA ASN A 853 -30.51 -11.62 -40.99
C ASN A 853 -30.74 -12.88 -40.11
N THR A 854 -29.83 -13.28 -39.26
CA THR A 854 -29.93 -14.55 -38.49
C THR A 854 -30.24 -14.37 -37.01
N GLY A 855 -30.17 -13.13 -36.49
CA GLY A 855 -30.37 -12.85 -35.08
C GLY A 855 -29.37 -13.54 -34.15
N LYS A 856 -28.27 -14.08 -34.68
CA LYS A 856 -27.22 -14.75 -33.88
C LYS A 856 -26.31 -13.73 -33.17
N TYR A 857 -26.00 -14.01 -31.93
CA TYR A 857 -25.06 -13.25 -31.13
C TYR A 857 -23.84 -14.10 -30.80
N GLU A 858 -22.69 -13.46 -30.80
CA GLU A 858 -21.38 -14.06 -30.49
C GLU A 858 -20.71 -13.24 -29.35
N LEU A 859 -20.14 -13.95 -28.40
CA LEU A 859 -19.35 -13.30 -27.34
C LEU A 859 -18.00 -12.90 -27.92
N ARG A 860 -17.74 -11.59 -27.99
CA ARG A 860 -16.47 -11.04 -28.48
C ARG A 860 -15.65 -10.51 -27.31
N ASN A 861 -14.40 -11.01 -27.21
CA ASN A 861 -13.45 -10.58 -26.21
C ASN A 861 -12.56 -9.46 -26.78
N TYR A 862 -12.43 -8.38 -26.01
CA TYR A 862 -11.57 -7.25 -26.34
C TYR A 862 -10.32 -7.26 -25.47
N SER A 863 -9.15 -7.12 -26.07
CA SER A 863 -7.85 -6.95 -25.42
C SER A 863 -7.31 -5.53 -25.67
N LEU A 864 -6.59 -5.00 -24.71
CA LEU A 864 -6.16 -3.59 -24.76
C LEU A 864 -4.70 -3.42 -25.19
N LEU A 865 -3.79 -4.18 -24.58
CA LEU A 865 -2.36 -3.98 -24.77
C LEU A 865 -1.74 -5.18 -25.56
N PRO A 866 -1.45 -4.98 -26.87
CA PRO A 866 -0.68 -5.94 -27.66
C PRO A 866 0.80 -5.93 -27.26
N LEU A 867 1.65 -6.56 -28.04
CA LEU A 867 3.09 -6.40 -27.95
C LEU A 867 3.48 -4.93 -28.11
N LEU A 868 4.15 -4.35 -27.07
CA LEU A 868 4.57 -2.96 -27.06
C LEU A 868 6.08 -2.84 -26.83
N PRO A 869 6.85 -2.37 -27.81
CA PRO A 869 8.22 -1.92 -27.60
C PRO A 869 8.24 -0.73 -26.65
N THR A 870 9.15 -0.72 -25.70
CA THR A 870 9.27 0.32 -24.68
C THR A 870 10.67 0.89 -24.65
N ILE A 871 10.77 2.21 -24.68
CA ILE A 871 12.04 2.92 -24.60
C ILE A 871 11.88 4.03 -23.59
N SER A 872 12.87 4.21 -22.72
CA SER A 872 12.96 5.42 -21.91
C SER A 872 14.39 5.86 -21.69
N TYR A 873 14.56 7.17 -21.53
CA TYR A 873 15.83 7.79 -21.18
C TYR A 873 15.62 8.80 -20.07
N SER A 874 16.37 8.66 -19.00
CA SER A 874 16.31 9.58 -17.86
C SER A 874 17.70 10.10 -17.50
N ILE A 875 17.75 11.35 -17.06
CA ILE A 875 18.95 12.03 -16.59
C ILE A 875 18.63 12.64 -15.24
N SER A 876 19.44 12.33 -14.24
CA SER A 876 19.43 12.98 -12.93
C SER A 876 20.75 13.73 -12.68
N PHE A 877 20.66 14.95 -12.15
CA PHE A 877 21.79 15.88 -11.96
C PHE A 877 21.74 16.62 -10.64
#